data_ba25beb90a808a5b1699a71bcd2d8cae
#
_entry.id   ba25beb90a808a5b1699a71bcd2d8cae
#
_cell.length_a   1.000
_cell.length_b   1.000
_cell.length_c   1.000
_cell.angle_alpha   90.00
_cell.angle_beta   90.00
_cell.angle_gamma   90.00
#
_symmetry.space_group_name_H-M   'P 1'
#
loop_
_entity.id
_entity.type
_entity.pdbx_description
1 polymer ?
#
loop_
_entity_poly.entity_id
_entity_poly.type
_entity_poly.pdbx_seq_one_letter_code
_entity_poly.pdbx_strand_id
1 'polypeptide(L)'
;MARVCSANLIASGARSFRVLLPLWLVGAMLFAACRRDATTGPSATPAAIRLSGGSGQTGVVGTALAVPLAVVVTDASGKTISGATVGWDVGVGAGTVTPATSTSNSAGVAQTVWTLGTVAGTLRVSAQVNGVTPVTFTAVAQPGAAALVVATPDRAYLGVGDTIRIRATARDQFGNDLPAQAIAFSTPDATIVSVSSTGLISAVAQGTASVIAGVGGNADTVAVAVGAAGSSVCGPVTARVLALGEVITPNIDAAGASACITAPAGLNAEYALTLISTSTSFSAVTPIDIFGVGNNGPTIAAISASASDIFGANSVRGSALDIDAMSARQAATEVPRQAELERRALERRELSQYVDDARAWQTSRRSASAFAIAADPKVGDPITLNGNANQACSNANNRAARVAAVGTRSLVVADNENPSGGYTDAEYASIAATFDTLVFPLDTTAFGAPSNVGGNNRVILFFTKTVNALTPPNAGYTIGGFFFARDLYPKTARSGFAACAGSNETEMFYLLVPDPTGTINNNKRATADVTTLNLGTITHEFQHLINAGRRLYVNTGAAPNEETWLDEGLAHTAEEMLYYRITGYTSRQNLGLSQVASAGQVQVFNNYGSQNLSRFYQFLINPELNSPYAPNDSLATRGATWNFLRYAAGRQGAGSEASFYRSLVNSLTTGRANLTNVLGGTTAFSDYLRDWTVALIADDFSTAEAAALDVRYTFPSWNFRSVYAGLRVSGVTLGVYPINARSLVSGSPQRISLAGGTSSYVRFSLPAGRSSLLTLASNGTALPSTMRLAIVRLR
;
A
#
# COMPACT_ATOMS: atom_id res chain seq x y z
N MET A 1 -36.19 -31.41 -13.02
CA MET A 1 -36.43 -31.40 -14.47
C MET A 1 -35.13 -31.71 -15.16
N ALA A 2 -35.10 -32.81 -15.88
CA ALA A 2 -33.92 -33.38 -16.50
C ALA A 2 -33.42 -32.53 -17.67
N ARG A 3 -32.11 -32.31 -17.78
CA ARG A 3 -31.49 -31.93 -19.04
C ARG A 3 -30.66 -33.08 -19.56
N VAL A 4 -30.98 -33.42 -20.77
CA VAL A 4 -30.43 -34.49 -21.61
C VAL A 4 -29.07 -34.02 -22.17
N CYS A 5 -28.04 -34.85 -22.05
CA CYS A 5 -26.80 -34.70 -22.82
C CYS A 5 -27.01 -35.29 -24.21
N SER A 6 -26.83 -34.48 -25.26
CA SER A 6 -26.77 -34.95 -26.65
C SER A 6 -25.30 -35.09 -27.04
N ALA A 7 -24.90 -36.31 -27.36
CA ALA A 7 -23.64 -36.58 -28.05
C ALA A 7 -23.94 -36.81 -29.55
N ASN A 8 -23.30 -36.04 -30.42
CA ASN A 8 -23.31 -36.25 -31.86
C ASN A 8 -22.29 -37.33 -32.24
N LEU A 9 -22.76 -38.40 -32.85
CA LEU A 9 -21.95 -39.34 -33.59
C LEU A 9 -22.30 -39.26 -35.09
N ILE A 10 -21.31 -39.02 -35.89
CA ILE A 10 -21.40 -39.06 -37.34
C ILE A 10 -21.27 -40.51 -37.81
N ALA A 11 -22.18 -40.92 -38.70
CA ALA A 11 -22.28 -42.22 -39.24
C ALA A 11 -21.46 -42.38 -40.55
N SER A 12 -20.92 -43.57 -40.79
CA SER A 12 -20.80 -44.11 -42.16
C SER A 12 -20.79 -45.62 -42.18
N GLY A 13 -21.76 -46.18 -42.94
CA GLY A 13 -21.46 -47.23 -43.88
C GLY A 13 -21.74 -48.70 -43.48
N ALA A 14 -22.99 -49.20 -43.66
CA ALA A 14 -23.42 -50.35 -44.35
C ALA A 14 -22.82 -51.80 -44.11
N ARG A 15 -23.58 -52.73 -43.69
CA ARG A 15 -24.19 -53.88 -44.42
C ARG A 15 -24.65 -54.97 -43.48
N SER A 16 -25.82 -55.44 -43.85
CA SER A 16 -26.68 -56.50 -43.34
C SER A 16 -26.04 -57.85 -42.98
N PHE A 17 -26.56 -58.49 -41.92
CA PHE A 17 -27.12 -59.90 -42.04
C PHE A 17 -28.06 -60.22 -40.89
N ARG A 18 -29.19 -60.89 -41.29
CA ARG A 18 -30.25 -61.41 -40.41
C ARG A 18 -29.77 -62.68 -39.72
N VAL A 19 -30.35 -63.06 -38.54
CA VAL A 19 -31.03 -64.31 -38.19
C VAL A 19 -31.44 -64.36 -36.72
N LEU A 20 -32.74 -64.46 -36.52
CA LEU A 20 -33.57 -65.22 -35.55
C LEU A 20 -33.29 -65.22 -34.02
N LEU A 21 -34.41 -64.90 -33.32
CA LEU A 21 -34.82 -65.19 -31.92
C LEU A 21 -34.82 -66.74 -31.62
N PRO A 22 -34.82 -67.15 -30.32
CA PRO A 22 -36.04 -67.01 -29.47
C PRO A 22 -35.86 -66.71 -27.97
N LEU A 23 -37.02 -66.30 -27.42
CA LEU A 23 -37.39 -66.17 -26.01
C LEU A 23 -36.88 -67.25 -25.05
N TRP A 24 -36.64 -66.80 -23.78
CA TRP A 24 -37.26 -67.36 -22.56
C TRP A 24 -37.19 -66.37 -21.38
N LEU A 25 -38.36 -66.29 -20.68
CA LEU A 25 -38.69 -65.58 -19.47
C LEU A 25 -37.78 -65.97 -18.27
N VAL A 26 -37.58 -65.08 -17.31
CA VAL A 26 -38.08 -65.12 -15.92
C VAL A 26 -37.30 -64.19 -15.01
N GLY A 27 -37.97 -63.46 -14.16
CA GLY A 27 -37.59 -63.10 -12.84
C GLY A 27 -37.25 -61.58 -12.56
N ALA A 28 -38.30 -60.87 -12.30
CA ALA A 28 -38.25 -59.63 -11.62
C ALA A 28 -37.72 -59.79 -10.18
N MET A 29 -36.70 -59.03 -9.79
CA MET A 29 -36.52 -58.58 -8.44
C MET A 29 -36.06 -57.12 -8.45
N LEU A 30 -36.98 -56.23 -8.09
CA LEU A 30 -36.78 -54.87 -7.75
C LEU A 30 -35.88 -54.74 -6.48
N PHE A 31 -34.66 -54.35 -6.62
CA PHE A 31 -33.97 -53.71 -5.52
C PHE A 31 -33.97 -52.19 -5.75
N ALA A 32 -34.90 -51.55 -5.07
CA ALA A 32 -34.86 -50.11 -4.84
C ALA A 32 -33.67 -49.82 -3.92
N ALA A 33 -32.52 -49.44 -4.52
CA ALA A 33 -31.43 -48.81 -3.78
C ALA A 33 -31.81 -47.34 -3.59
N CYS A 34 -32.34 -46.99 -2.44
CA CYS A 34 -32.39 -45.63 -1.97
C CYS A 34 -30.95 -45.12 -1.91
N ARG A 35 -30.53 -44.30 -2.87
CA ARG A 35 -29.39 -43.41 -2.66
C ARG A 35 -29.80 -42.47 -1.53
N ARG A 36 -29.16 -42.63 -0.38
CA ARG A 36 -29.12 -41.59 0.60
C ARG A 36 -28.41 -40.41 -0.06
N ASP A 37 -29.15 -39.36 -0.33
CA ASP A 37 -28.54 -38.05 -0.52
C ASP A 37 -27.67 -37.80 0.73
N ALA A 38 -26.35 -37.63 0.51
CA ALA A 38 -25.48 -37.21 1.56
C ALA A 38 -25.97 -35.81 1.95
N THR A 39 -26.66 -35.74 3.10
CA THR A 39 -26.86 -34.46 3.77
C THR A 39 -25.49 -33.85 3.92
N THR A 40 -25.20 -32.77 3.14
CA THR A 40 -24.07 -31.89 3.40
C THR A 40 -24.30 -31.32 4.80
N GLY A 41 -23.61 -31.90 5.78
CA GLY A 41 -23.48 -31.31 7.11
C GLY A 41 -22.95 -29.86 6.96
N PRO A 42 -23.13 -29.02 7.97
CA PRO A 42 -22.65 -27.65 7.90
C PRO A 42 -21.18 -27.68 7.46
N SER A 43 -20.88 -26.89 6.41
CA SER A 43 -19.50 -26.77 5.91
C SER A 43 -18.59 -26.45 7.10
N ALA A 44 -17.59 -27.29 7.36
CA ALA A 44 -16.67 -27.07 8.47
C ALA A 44 -15.96 -25.76 8.26
N THR A 45 -16.11 -24.85 9.22
CA THR A 45 -15.51 -23.52 9.15
C THR A 45 -14.04 -23.60 9.53
N PRO A 46 -13.11 -23.10 8.69
CA PRO A 46 -11.70 -23.01 9.04
C PRO A 46 -11.49 -22.20 10.32
N ALA A 47 -10.69 -22.72 11.25
CA ALA A 47 -10.36 -22.07 12.50
C ALA A 47 -8.84 -21.95 12.74
N ALA A 48 -8.04 -22.79 12.08
CA ALA A 48 -6.60 -22.69 12.12
C ALA A 48 -5.96 -23.13 10.80
N ILE A 49 -4.83 -22.48 10.47
CA ILE A 49 -3.92 -22.88 9.40
C ILE A 49 -2.53 -23.06 10.02
N ARG A 50 -1.80 -24.09 9.62
CA ARG A 50 -0.47 -24.40 10.13
C ARG A 50 0.47 -24.79 9.00
N LEU A 51 1.76 -24.45 9.15
CA LEU A 51 2.81 -24.92 8.26
C LEU A 51 2.89 -26.45 8.31
N SER A 52 2.92 -27.08 7.14
CA SER A 52 3.04 -28.55 6.99
C SER A 52 4.34 -28.95 6.29
N GLY A 53 4.94 -28.06 5.50
CA GLY A 53 6.22 -28.32 4.84
C GLY A 53 6.66 -27.15 3.98
N GLY A 54 7.91 -27.16 3.52
CA GLY A 54 8.44 -26.22 2.55
C GLY A 54 8.94 -24.88 3.11
N SER A 55 8.87 -24.60 4.41
CA SER A 55 9.47 -23.41 5.01
C SER A 55 10.96 -23.62 5.33
N GLY A 56 11.75 -22.54 5.35
CA GLY A 56 13.17 -22.57 5.72
C GLY A 56 14.11 -23.11 4.64
N GLN A 57 13.64 -23.25 3.40
CA GLN A 57 14.46 -23.72 2.30
C GLN A 57 15.51 -22.68 1.87
N THR A 58 16.56 -23.15 1.22
CA THR A 58 17.52 -22.31 0.51
C THR A 58 17.46 -22.64 -0.97
N GLY A 59 17.46 -21.61 -1.83
CA GLY A 59 17.45 -21.78 -3.29
C GLY A 59 18.19 -20.64 -3.96
N VAL A 60 18.44 -20.77 -5.24
CA VAL A 60 19.05 -19.70 -6.06
C VAL A 60 17.97 -18.72 -6.50
N VAL A 61 18.28 -17.42 -6.51
CA VAL A 61 17.36 -16.38 -7.01
C VAL A 61 16.79 -16.72 -8.39
N GLY A 62 15.51 -16.42 -8.58
CA GLY A 62 14.78 -16.67 -9.83
C GLY A 62 14.48 -18.15 -10.12
N THR A 63 14.79 -19.09 -9.20
CA THR A 63 14.49 -20.51 -9.37
C THR A 63 13.36 -20.98 -8.44
N ALA A 64 12.67 -22.04 -8.86
CA ALA A 64 11.66 -22.67 -8.03
C ALA A 64 12.31 -23.44 -6.88
N LEU A 65 11.73 -23.36 -5.68
CA LEU A 65 12.15 -24.18 -4.54
C LEU A 65 11.84 -25.65 -4.80
N ALA A 66 12.72 -26.52 -4.27
CA ALA A 66 12.64 -27.95 -4.50
C ALA A 66 11.42 -28.60 -3.83
N VAL A 67 10.99 -28.08 -2.68
CA VAL A 67 9.86 -28.60 -1.94
C VAL A 67 8.71 -27.58 -1.97
N PRO A 68 7.51 -27.97 -2.42
CA PRO A 68 6.34 -27.07 -2.38
C PRO A 68 6.06 -26.56 -0.98
N LEU A 69 5.55 -25.32 -0.89
CA LEU A 69 5.00 -24.81 0.36
C LEU A 69 3.70 -25.58 0.66
N ALA A 70 3.53 -26.01 1.88
CA ALA A 70 2.38 -26.79 2.29
C ALA A 70 1.82 -26.30 3.64
N VAL A 71 0.50 -26.18 3.69
CA VAL A 71 -0.25 -25.88 4.94
C VAL A 71 -1.31 -26.92 5.19
N VAL A 72 -1.68 -27.09 6.46
CA VAL A 72 -2.86 -27.85 6.87
C VAL A 72 -3.90 -26.89 7.43
N VAL A 73 -5.14 -27.03 6.94
CA VAL A 73 -6.30 -26.29 7.42
C VAL A 73 -7.16 -27.17 8.32
N THR A 74 -7.52 -26.64 9.50
CA THR A 74 -8.33 -27.37 10.50
C THR A 74 -9.48 -26.51 11.01
N ASP A 75 -10.52 -27.17 11.51
CA ASP A 75 -11.59 -26.54 12.28
C ASP A 75 -11.20 -26.31 13.74
N ALA A 76 -12.10 -25.74 14.53
CA ALA A 76 -11.88 -25.43 15.96
C ALA A 76 -11.62 -26.69 16.82
N SER A 77 -12.00 -27.87 16.36
CA SER A 77 -11.73 -29.15 17.04
C SER A 77 -10.37 -29.74 16.64
N GLY A 78 -9.66 -29.14 15.70
CA GLY A 78 -8.40 -29.65 15.15
C GLY A 78 -8.57 -30.67 14.02
N LYS A 79 -9.81 -30.93 13.56
CA LYS A 79 -10.11 -31.82 12.43
C LYS A 79 -9.75 -31.11 11.11
N THR A 80 -9.11 -31.85 10.21
CA THR A 80 -8.72 -31.34 8.89
C THR A 80 -9.93 -31.03 8.00
N ILE A 81 -9.85 -29.92 7.24
CA ILE A 81 -10.90 -29.46 6.34
C ILE A 81 -10.47 -29.67 4.89
N SER A 82 -11.27 -30.38 4.13
CA SER A 82 -11.13 -30.54 2.68
C SER A 82 -11.90 -29.43 1.95
N GLY A 83 -11.34 -28.92 0.84
CA GLY A 83 -12.00 -27.91 0.01
C GLY A 83 -11.86 -26.46 0.53
N ALA A 84 -11.11 -26.22 1.60
CA ALA A 84 -10.81 -24.86 2.05
C ALA A 84 -9.88 -24.16 1.05
N THR A 85 -10.23 -22.95 0.64
CA THR A 85 -9.40 -22.13 -0.25
C THR A 85 -8.31 -21.46 0.55
N VAL A 86 -7.06 -21.67 0.15
CA VAL A 86 -5.86 -21.02 0.70
C VAL A 86 -5.33 -20.04 -0.33
N GLY A 87 -5.24 -18.79 0.03
CA GLY A 87 -4.53 -17.74 -0.73
C GLY A 87 -3.06 -17.72 -0.35
N TRP A 88 -2.20 -17.47 -1.33
CA TRP A 88 -0.76 -17.36 -1.15
C TRP A 88 -0.33 -15.94 -1.52
N ASP A 89 0.05 -15.16 -0.52
CA ASP A 89 0.49 -13.78 -0.70
C ASP A 89 2.01 -13.70 -0.71
N VAL A 90 2.54 -13.09 -1.77
CA VAL A 90 3.97 -12.97 -2.02
C VAL A 90 4.37 -11.52 -1.76
N GLY A 91 5.26 -11.31 -0.81
CA GLY A 91 5.83 -9.98 -0.55
C GLY A 91 6.51 -9.39 -1.79
N VAL A 92 6.62 -8.07 -1.82
CA VAL A 92 7.32 -7.37 -2.91
C VAL A 92 8.74 -7.92 -3.06
N GLY A 93 9.11 -8.28 -4.29
CA GLY A 93 10.43 -8.85 -4.59
C GLY A 93 10.64 -10.30 -4.18
N ALA A 94 9.67 -10.94 -3.51
CA ALA A 94 9.82 -12.33 -3.05
C ALA A 94 9.59 -13.39 -4.14
N GLY A 95 9.23 -12.98 -5.35
CA GLY A 95 9.05 -13.89 -6.49
C GLY A 95 7.60 -14.17 -6.82
N THR A 96 7.27 -15.42 -7.15
CA THR A 96 5.91 -15.83 -7.52
C THR A 96 5.56 -17.19 -6.94
N VAL A 97 4.28 -17.43 -6.73
CA VAL A 97 3.75 -18.75 -6.34
C VAL A 97 2.80 -19.27 -7.41
N THR A 98 2.82 -20.56 -7.64
CA THR A 98 1.94 -21.19 -8.63
C THR A 98 1.39 -22.50 -8.06
N PRO A 99 0.06 -22.57 -7.86
CA PRO A 99 -0.97 -21.55 -8.06
C PRO A 99 -0.96 -20.48 -6.94
N ALA A 100 -1.50 -19.29 -7.22
CA ALA A 100 -1.68 -18.22 -6.23
C ALA A 100 -2.79 -18.53 -5.21
N THR A 101 -3.71 -19.43 -5.57
CA THR A 101 -4.73 -19.98 -4.67
C THR A 101 -4.80 -21.48 -4.86
N SER A 102 -4.92 -22.23 -3.76
CA SER A 102 -5.09 -23.69 -3.81
C SER A 102 -6.16 -24.14 -2.82
N THR A 103 -6.78 -25.29 -3.08
CA THR A 103 -7.78 -25.88 -2.20
C THR A 103 -7.18 -27.02 -1.41
N SER A 104 -7.53 -27.12 -0.13
CA SER A 104 -7.10 -28.24 0.70
C SER A 104 -7.72 -29.56 0.25
N ASN A 105 -6.90 -30.62 0.22
CA ASN A 105 -7.31 -31.98 -0.13
C ASN A 105 -8.03 -32.68 1.07
N SER A 106 -8.32 -33.98 0.94
CA SER A 106 -8.98 -34.76 1.99
C SER A 106 -8.19 -34.85 3.29
N ALA A 107 -6.88 -34.63 3.27
CA ALA A 107 -6.03 -34.53 4.46
C ALA A 107 -5.92 -33.10 5.01
N GLY A 108 -6.70 -32.16 4.46
CA GLY A 108 -6.65 -30.74 4.83
C GLY A 108 -5.44 -29.98 4.27
N VAL A 109 -4.64 -30.59 3.39
CA VAL A 109 -3.38 -30.01 2.88
C VAL A 109 -3.64 -29.19 1.61
N ALA A 110 -3.19 -27.94 1.59
CA ALA A 110 -3.09 -27.10 0.41
C ALA A 110 -1.61 -26.79 0.12
N GLN A 111 -1.25 -26.70 -1.16
CA GLN A 111 0.14 -26.53 -1.61
C GLN A 111 0.28 -25.52 -2.74
N THR A 112 1.45 -24.90 -2.81
CA THR A 112 1.90 -24.08 -3.94
C THR A 112 3.41 -24.24 -4.16
N VAL A 113 3.88 -24.02 -5.38
CA VAL A 113 5.32 -23.96 -5.71
C VAL A 113 5.76 -22.51 -5.65
N TRP A 114 6.81 -22.23 -4.89
CA TRP A 114 7.38 -20.90 -4.79
C TRP A 114 8.61 -20.77 -5.68
N THR A 115 8.54 -19.91 -6.70
CA THR A 115 9.70 -19.44 -7.46
C THR A 115 10.24 -18.19 -6.77
N LEU A 116 11.47 -18.26 -6.29
CA LEU A 116 12.11 -17.16 -5.57
C LEU A 116 12.23 -15.91 -6.45
N GLY A 117 12.17 -14.76 -5.82
CA GLY A 117 12.46 -13.49 -6.47
C GLY A 117 13.91 -13.37 -6.92
N THR A 118 14.20 -12.30 -7.63
CA THR A 118 15.53 -12.03 -8.18
C THR A 118 16.50 -11.37 -7.21
N VAL A 119 16.05 -11.00 -6.01
CA VAL A 119 16.88 -10.39 -4.97
C VAL A 119 17.30 -11.44 -3.94
N ALA A 120 18.59 -11.55 -3.70
CA ALA A 120 19.14 -12.45 -2.69
C ALA A 120 18.81 -11.97 -1.27
N GLY A 121 18.57 -12.91 -0.37
CA GLY A 121 18.24 -12.63 1.02
C GLY A 121 17.11 -13.49 1.54
N THR A 122 16.60 -13.15 2.71
CA THR A 122 15.45 -13.85 3.29
C THR A 122 14.15 -13.32 2.69
N LEU A 123 13.45 -14.17 1.96
CA LEU A 123 12.16 -13.90 1.33
C LEU A 123 11.03 -14.50 2.16
N ARG A 124 9.81 -13.97 1.97
CA ARG A 124 8.61 -14.39 2.73
C ARG A 124 7.41 -14.55 1.82
N VAL A 125 6.63 -15.60 2.10
CA VAL A 125 5.30 -15.84 1.52
C VAL A 125 4.35 -16.13 2.67
N SER A 126 3.17 -15.56 2.68
CA SER A 126 2.13 -15.90 3.65
C SER A 126 1.03 -16.74 3.02
N ALA A 127 0.57 -17.74 3.76
CA ALA A 127 -0.60 -18.52 3.42
C ALA A 127 -1.76 -18.07 4.31
N GLN A 128 -2.92 -17.86 3.70
CA GLN A 128 -4.06 -17.28 4.38
C GLN A 128 -5.35 -18.01 4.00
N VAL A 129 -6.21 -18.15 4.99
CA VAL A 129 -7.58 -18.67 4.85
C VAL A 129 -8.51 -17.64 5.48
N ASN A 130 -9.63 -17.38 4.87
CA ASN A 130 -10.57 -16.36 5.36
C ASN A 130 -10.95 -16.61 6.83
N GLY A 131 -10.82 -15.56 7.65
CA GLY A 131 -11.16 -15.61 9.08
C GLY A 131 -10.13 -16.32 9.98
N VAL A 132 -8.97 -16.70 9.45
CA VAL A 132 -7.91 -17.40 10.19
C VAL A 132 -6.60 -16.61 10.14
N THR A 133 -5.87 -16.55 11.26
CA THR A 133 -4.56 -15.90 11.31
C THR A 133 -3.59 -16.51 10.28
N PRO A 134 -3.01 -15.71 9.36
CA PRO A 134 -2.09 -16.21 8.34
C PRO A 134 -0.83 -16.84 8.94
N VAL A 135 -0.21 -17.75 8.20
CA VAL A 135 1.11 -18.31 8.53
C VAL A 135 2.13 -17.90 7.48
N THR A 136 3.37 -17.65 7.91
CA THR A 136 4.44 -17.16 7.05
C THR A 136 5.48 -18.23 6.80
N PHE A 137 5.81 -18.43 5.52
CA PHE A 137 6.95 -19.19 5.06
C PHE A 137 8.15 -18.27 4.88
N THR A 138 9.34 -18.82 5.12
CA THR A 138 10.60 -18.16 4.84
C THR A 138 11.45 -19.01 3.91
N ALA A 139 12.24 -18.39 3.06
CA ALA A 139 13.29 -19.03 2.29
C ALA A 139 14.51 -18.09 2.20
N VAL A 140 15.68 -18.66 2.06
CA VAL A 140 16.91 -17.90 1.78
C VAL A 140 17.22 -18.01 0.29
N ALA A 141 17.11 -16.90 -0.42
CA ALA A 141 17.52 -16.77 -1.80
C ALA A 141 19.03 -16.46 -1.85
N GLN A 142 19.80 -17.34 -2.45
CA GLN A 142 21.23 -17.15 -2.68
C GLN A 142 21.48 -16.55 -4.07
N PRO A 143 22.53 -15.72 -4.24
CA PRO A 143 22.94 -15.25 -5.55
C PRO A 143 23.22 -16.42 -6.51
N GLY A 144 23.03 -16.16 -7.79
CA GLY A 144 23.45 -17.06 -8.88
C GLY A 144 24.95 -17.03 -9.11
N ALA A 145 25.40 -17.62 -10.22
CA ALA A 145 26.80 -17.54 -10.62
C ALA A 145 27.22 -16.09 -10.96
N ALA A 146 28.51 -15.77 -10.82
CA ALA A 146 29.02 -14.46 -11.19
C ALA A 146 28.81 -14.24 -12.71
N ALA A 147 28.09 -13.16 -13.03
CA ALA A 147 27.77 -12.73 -14.39
C ALA A 147 28.31 -11.33 -14.70
N LEU A 148 28.64 -10.56 -13.68
CA LEU A 148 29.05 -9.17 -13.79
C LEU A 148 30.06 -8.86 -12.69
N VAL A 149 31.05 -8.04 -13.00
CA VAL A 149 31.89 -7.32 -12.03
C VAL A 149 31.51 -5.86 -12.10
N VAL A 150 31.38 -5.20 -10.96
CA VAL A 150 31.14 -3.76 -10.88
C VAL A 150 32.23 -3.16 -10.02
N ALA A 151 33.02 -2.28 -10.60
CA ALA A 151 34.01 -1.47 -9.90
C ALA A 151 33.42 -0.07 -9.61
N THR A 152 33.69 0.44 -8.42
CA THR A 152 33.15 1.72 -7.97
C THR A 152 34.23 2.55 -7.29
N PRO A 153 34.44 3.83 -7.69
CA PRO A 153 33.72 4.51 -8.78
C PRO A 153 34.11 3.98 -10.17
N ASP A 154 33.26 4.22 -11.16
CA ASP A 154 33.52 3.93 -12.58
C ASP A 154 34.59 4.84 -13.17
N ARG A 155 34.82 5.99 -12.55
CA ARG A 155 35.84 6.98 -12.93
C ARG A 155 36.44 7.66 -11.69
N ALA A 156 37.70 8.04 -11.78
CA ALA A 156 38.41 8.77 -10.74
C ALA A 156 39.22 9.93 -11.33
N TYR A 157 39.24 11.05 -10.62
CA TYR A 157 40.05 12.23 -10.95
C TYR A 157 41.03 12.48 -9.79
N LEU A 158 42.34 12.42 -10.05
CA LEU A 158 43.38 12.46 -9.05
C LEU A 158 44.44 13.52 -9.45
N GLY A 159 45.04 14.15 -8.47
CA GLY A 159 46.36 14.85 -8.68
C GLY A 159 47.50 13.86 -8.51
N VAL A 160 48.65 14.14 -9.12
CA VAL A 160 49.89 13.38 -8.88
C VAL A 160 50.17 13.31 -7.37
N GLY A 161 50.38 12.09 -6.85
CA GLY A 161 50.57 11.81 -5.43
C GLY A 161 49.30 11.46 -4.66
N ASP A 162 48.12 11.67 -5.25
CA ASP A 162 46.85 11.31 -4.61
C ASP A 162 46.62 9.81 -4.66
N THR A 163 45.78 9.32 -3.76
CA THR A 163 45.34 7.94 -3.74
C THR A 163 43.83 7.84 -3.63
N ILE A 164 43.25 6.82 -4.25
CA ILE A 164 41.84 6.46 -4.08
C ILE A 164 41.72 4.95 -3.97
N ARG A 165 40.83 4.47 -3.10
CA ARG A 165 40.49 3.06 -3.05
C ARG A 165 39.23 2.82 -3.87
N ILE A 166 39.35 2.00 -4.90
CA ILE A 166 38.20 1.45 -5.60
C ILE A 166 37.74 0.16 -4.92
N ARG A 167 36.46 -0.11 -5.02
CA ARG A 167 35.84 -1.37 -4.60
C ARG A 167 35.28 -2.04 -5.83
N ALA A 168 35.40 -3.35 -5.88
CA ALA A 168 34.74 -4.12 -6.93
C ALA A 168 33.97 -5.26 -6.29
N THR A 169 32.81 -5.58 -6.85
CA THR A 169 31.94 -6.64 -6.40
C THR A 169 31.54 -7.49 -7.60
N ALA A 170 31.71 -8.81 -7.48
CA ALA A 170 31.11 -9.73 -8.44
C ALA A 170 29.62 -9.85 -8.15
N ARG A 171 28.83 -9.92 -9.22
CA ARG A 171 27.37 -10.01 -9.14
C ARG A 171 26.82 -11.08 -10.06
N ASP A 172 25.68 -11.64 -9.70
CA ASP A 172 24.93 -12.52 -10.58
C ASP A 172 24.19 -11.74 -11.70
N GLN A 173 23.49 -12.44 -12.55
CA GLN A 173 22.71 -11.84 -13.66
C GLN A 173 21.59 -10.89 -13.20
N PHE A 174 21.18 -10.99 -11.97
CA PHE A 174 20.16 -10.14 -11.37
C PHE A 174 20.76 -8.98 -10.56
N GLY A 175 22.07 -8.93 -10.45
CA GLY A 175 22.79 -7.89 -9.74
C GLY A 175 22.97 -8.15 -8.25
N ASN A 176 22.73 -9.35 -7.76
CA ASN A 176 23.03 -9.71 -6.38
C ASN A 176 24.53 -9.86 -6.15
N ASP A 177 25.02 -9.30 -5.05
CA ASP A 177 26.43 -9.35 -4.69
C ASP A 177 26.87 -10.78 -4.31
N LEU A 178 28.08 -11.15 -4.74
CA LEU A 178 28.78 -12.38 -4.37
C LEU A 178 29.98 -12.02 -3.46
N PRO A 179 29.78 -11.77 -2.18
CA PRO A 179 30.81 -11.20 -1.29
C PRO A 179 32.01 -12.14 -1.06
N ALA A 180 31.85 -13.45 -1.26
CA ALA A 180 32.92 -14.42 -1.11
C ALA A 180 33.81 -14.54 -2.35
N GLN A 181 33.47 -13.86 -3.46
CA GLN A 181 34.21 -13.95 -4.70
C GLN A 181 35.40 -13.01 -4.68
N ALA A 182 36.62 -13.57 -4.79
CA ALA A 182 37.84 -12.79 -4.88
C ALA A 182 37.95 -12.08 -6.23
N ILE A 183 38.28 -10.79 -6.23
CA ILE A 183 38.44 -9.95 -7.42
C ILE A 183 39.90 -9.56 -7.56
N ALA A 184 40.45 -9.71 -8.77
CA ALA A 184 41.80 -9.29 -9.12
C ALA A 184 41.78 -7.86 -9.68
N PHE A 185 42.74 -7.03 -9.26
CA PHE A 185 42.96 -5.68 -9.79
C PHE A 185 44.24 -5.61 -10.59
N SER A 186 44.21 -4.94 -11.74
CA SER A 186 45.36 -4.72 -12.61
C SER A 186 45.23 -3.40 -13.36
N THR A 187 46.33 -2.91 -13.90
CA THR A 187 46.39 -1.76 -14.80
C THR A 187 47.39 -2.00 -15.91
N PRO A 188 47.04 -1.68 -17.16
CA PRO A 188 48.00 -1.66 -18.27
C PRO A 188 48.90 -0.41 -18.22
N ASP A 189 48.53 0.62 -17.45
CA ASP A 189 49.10 1.97 -17.46
C ASP A 189 49.92 2.23 -16.18
N ALA A 190 50.81 1.32 -15.81
CA ALA A 190 51.55 1.36 -14.53
C ALA A 190 52.47 2.56 -14.35
N THR A 191 52.82 3.26 -15.43
CA THR A 191 53.60 4.52 -15.38
C THR A 191 52.76 5.73 -15.00
N ILE A 192 51.44 5.64 -15.12
CA ILE A 192 50.48 6.73 -14.76
C ILE A 192 49.83 6.44 -13.41
N VAL A 193 49.40 5.20 -13.20
CA VAL A 193 48.82 4.79 -11.90
C VAL A 193 49.32 3.42 -11.49
N SER A 194 49.48 3.17 -10.19
CA SER A 194 49.67 1.83 -9.67
C SER A 194 48.40 1.39 -8.94
N VAL A 195 48.09 0.08 -8.92
CA VAL A 195 46.98 -0.51 -8.20
C VAL A 195 47.39 -1.65 -7.30
N SER A 196 46.99 -1.66 -6.06
CA SER A 196 47.24 -2.77 -5.14
C SER A 196 46.21 -3.91 -5.33
N SER A 197 46.54 -5.11 -4.79
CA SER A 197 45.59 -6.25 -4.73
C SER A 197 44.30 -5.96 -3.93
N THR A 198 44.27 -4.88 -3.16
CA THR A 198 43.10 -4.44 -2.41
C THR A 198 42.35 -3.24 -3.06
N GLY A 199 42.71 -2.90 -4.31
CA GLY A 199 42.06 -1.84 -5.08
C GLY A 199 42.50 -0.42 -4.70
N LEU A 200 43.63 -0.22 -4.00
CA LEU A 200 44.17 1.12 -3.78
C LEU A 200 44.94 1.57 -5.03
N ILE A 201 44.47 2.61 -5.67
CA ILE A 201 45.09 3.31 -6.78
C ILE A 201 45.98 4.42 -6.22
N SER A 202 47.18 4.55 -6.74
CA SER A 202 48.06 5.69 -6.46
C SER A 202 48.44 6.36 -7.78
N ALA A 203 48.23 7.68 -7.86
CA ALA A 203 48.56 8.49 -9.03
C ALA A 203 50.08 8.77 -9.10
N VAL A 204 50.75 8.28 -10.14
CA VAL A 204 52.18 8.35 -10.29
C VAL A 204 52.59 9.51 -11.20
N ALA A 205 51.96 9.67 -12.34
CA ALA A 205 52.26 10.73 -13.31
C ALA A 205 50.99 11.23 -13.97
N GLN A 206 51.04 12.43 -14.55
CA GLN A 206 49.93 13.00 -15.31
C GLN A 206 49.60 12.16 -16.54
N GLY A 207 48.31 11.99 -16.83
CA GLY A 207 47.80 11.23 -17.97
C GLY A 207 46.45 10.58 -17.70
N THR A 208 46.07 9.67 -18.59
CA THR A 208 44.85 8.84 -18.41
C THR A 208 45.29 7.39 -18.30
N ALA A 209 44.62 6.66 -17.44
CA ALA A 209 44.90 5.26 -17.17
C ALA A 209 43.59 4.49 -16.98
N SER A 210 43.69 3.15 -17.13
CA SER A 210 42.60 2.22 -16.85
C SER A 210 43.00 1.28 -15.74
N VAL A 211 42.10 1.08 -14.78
CA VAL A 211 42.25 0.03 -13.75
C VAL A 211 41.17 -1.00 -13.97
N ILE A 212 41.54 -2.26 -14.13
CA ILE A 212 40.67 -3.38 -14.42
C ILE A 212 40.45 -4.18 -13.14
N ALA A 213 39.20 -4.43 -12.81
CA ALA A 213 38.78 -5.35 -11.76
C ALA A 213 38.09 -6.56 -12.38
N GLY A 214 38.56 -7.77 -12.11
CA GLY A 214 38.04 -8.95 -12.82
C GLY A 214 37.98 -10.23 -12.01
N VAL A 215 37.06 -11.13 -12.40
CA VAL A 215 36.89 -12.48 -11.89
C VAL A 215 36.26 -13.39 -12.93
N GLY A 216 36.85 -14.57 -13.14
CA GLY A 216 36.25 -15.64 -13.96
C GLY A 216 35.91 -15.25 -15.41
N GLY A 217 36.63 -14.32 -16.02
CA GLY A 217 36.35 -13.80 -17.37
C GLY A 217 35.41 -12.59 -17.42
N ASN A 218 34.76 -12.24 -16.33
CA ASN A 218 34.01 -11.00 -16.18
C ASN A 218 34.93 -9.91 -15.61
N ALA A 219 34.86 -8.71 -16.18
CA ALA A 219 35.69 -7.60 -15.75
C ALA A 219 34.94 -6.27 -15.89
N ASP A 220 35.34 -5.29 -15.06
CA ASP A 220 34.95 -3.90 -15.18
C ASP A 220 36.19 -3.01 -15.15
N THR A 221 36.07 -1.83 -15.72
CA THR A 221 37.18 -0.89 -15.88
C THR A 221 36.86 0.47 -15.29
N VAL A 222 37.72 0.92 -14.38
CA VAL A 222 37.69 2.27 -13.81
C VAL A 222 38.58 3.17 -14.66
N ALA A 223 38.00 4.22 -15.23
CA ALA A 223 38.77 5.26 -15.95
C ALA A 223 39.40 6.21 -14.93
N VAL A 224 40.72 6.41 -14.99
CA VAL A 224 41.46 7.30 -14.10
C VAL A 224 42.11 8.41 -14.92
N ALA A 225 41.82 9.64 -14.56
CA ALA A 225 42.55 10.80 -15.10
C ALA A 225 43.38 11.45 -13.99
N VAL A 226 44.67 11.57 -14.24
CA VAL A 226 45.64 12.18 -13.30
C VAL A 226 46.05 13.54 -13.84
N GLY A 227 45.71 14.59 -13.09
CA GLY A 227 46.12 15.97 -13.31
C GLY A 227 47.34 16.33 -12.50
N ALA A 228 47.73 17.61 -12.50
CA ALA A 228 48.76 18.15 -11.60
C ALA A 228 48.41 17.90 -10.13
N ALA A 229 49.35 17.94 -9.24
CA ALA A 229 49.12 17.84 -7.81
C ALA A 229 48.11 18.91 -7.36
N GLY A 230 47.09 18.51 -6.56
CA GLY A 230 46.01 19.38 -6.08
C GLY A 230 44.83 19.58 -7.04
N SER A 231 44.73 18.80 -8.11
CA SER A 231 43.55 18.80 -9.02
C SER A 231 42.25 18.47 -8.28
N SER A 232 41.12 19.03 -8.77
CA SER A 232 39.79 18.82 -8.17
C SER A 232 39.31 17.38 -8.32
N VAL A 233 38.73 16.82 -7.26
CA VAL A 233 38.07 15.49 -7.27
C VAL A 233 36.89 15.42 -8.25
N CYS A 234 36.39 16.56 -8.73
CA CYS A 234 35.27 16.67 -9.65
C CYS A 234 35.62 16.49 -11.13
N GLY A 235 36.90 16.54 -11.48
CA GLY A 235 37.32 16.43 -12.86
C GLY A 235 36.60 17.43 -13.77
N PRO A 236 36.00 16.96 -14.89
CA PRO A 236 35.25 17.81 -15.80
C PRO A 236 33.83 18.16 -15.31
N VAL A 237 33.34 17.54 -14.23
CA VAL A 237 32.01 17.82 -13.72
C VAL A 237 31.98 19.17 -13.03
N THR A 238 31.15 20.09 -13.51
CA THR A 238 31.06 21.44 -12.94
C THR A 238 30.64 21.41 -11.49
N ALA A 239 31.46 21.93 -10.61
CA ALA A 239 31.18 22.06 -9.19
C ALA A 239 30.11 23.13 -8.94
N ARG A 240 29.13 22.80 -8.08
CA ARG A 240 28.06 23.71 -7.68
C ARG A 240 28.10 23.93 -6.18
N VAL A 241 27.98 25.18 -5.76
CA VAL A 241 27.70 25.56 -4.37
C VAL A 241 26.20 25.79 -4.29
N LEU A 242 25.49 24.91 -3.57
CA LEU A 242 24.05 25.05 -3.41
C LEU A 242 23.73 26.06 -2.30
N ALA A 243 22.74 26.91 -2.55
CA ALA A 243 22.11 27.68 -1.49
C ALA A 243 21.38 26.75 -0.51
N LEU A 244 21.11 27.23 0.70
CA LEU A 244 20.28 26.47 1.66
C LEU A 244 18.89 26.23 1.06
N GLY A 245 18.38 25.01 1.15
CA GLY A 245 17.12 24.63 0.54
C GLY A 245 17.14 24.50 -0.99
N GLU A 246 18.26 24.80 -1.66
CA GLU A 246 18.35 24.62 -3.12
C GLU A 246 18.33 23.14 -3.49
N VAL A 247 17.52 22.83 -4.49
CA VAL A 247 17.35 21.48 -5.04
C VAL A 247 17.89 21.42 -6.47
N ILE A 248 18.72 20.44 -6.75
CA ILE A 248 19.24 20.17 -8.10
C ILE A 248 18.96 18.72 -8.52
N THR A 249 18.92 18.50 -9.83
CA THR A 249 18.95 17.14 -10.40
C THR A 249 20.38 16.84 -10.85
N PRO A 250 20.96 15.68 -10.49
CA PRO A 250 22.24 15.23 -11.01
C PRO A 250 22.26 15.15 -12.54
N ASN A 251 23.42 15.36 -13.16
CA ASN A 251 23.62 15.14 -14.58
C ASN A 251 23.53 13.64 -14.88
N ILE A 252 22.77 13.26 -15.91
CA ILE A 252 22.61 11.85 -16.32
C ILE A 252 23.27 11.66 -17.67
N ASP A 253 24.14 10.67 -17.78
CA ASP A 253 24.83 10.27 -19.01
C ASP A 253 24.77 8.75 -19.22
N ALA A 254 25.45 8.23 -20.22
CA ALA A 254 25.49 6.81 -20.55
C ALA A 254 26.14 5.94 -19.46
N ALA A 255 26.92 6.51 -18.56
CA ALA A 255 27.54 5.81 -17.44
C ALA A 255 26.72 5.87 -16.15
N GLY A 256 25.70 6.76 -16.09
CA GLY A 256 24.85 6.88 -14.93
C GLY A 256 24.46 8.33 -14.63
N ALA A 257 24.49 8.70 -13.36
CA ALA A 257 24.24 10.08 -12.93
C ALA A 257 25.45 10.59 -12.12
N SER A 258 25.77 11.87 -12.28
CA SER A 258 26.85 12.50 -11.52
C SER A 258 26.52 13.91 -11.08
N ALA A 259 27.06 14.31 -9.92
CA ALA A 259 26.99 15.68 -9.43
C ALA A 259 28.26 16.03 -8.65
N CYS A 260 28.80 17.18 -8.90
CA CYS A 260 29.86 17.74 -8.07
C CYS A 260 29.28 18.86 -7.20
N ILE A 261 29.40 18.71 -5.90
CA ILE A 261 28.89 19.63 -4.89
C ILE A 261 30.06 20.18 -4.09
N THR A 262 30.11 21.51 -3.93
CA THR A 262 31.07 22.18 -3.06
C THR A 262 30.35 22.82 -1.89
N ALA A 263 30.84 22.58 -0.67
CA ALA A 263 30.32 23.29 0.49
C ALA A 263 30.69 24.76 0.42
N PRO A 264 29.87 25.70 0.93
CA PRO A 264 30.20 27.08 1.00
C PRO A 264 31.50 27.30 1.78
N ALA A 265 32.24 28.36 1.43
CA ALA A 265 33.42 28.74 2.17
C ALA A 265 33.06 29.10 3.63
N GLY A 266 33.80 28.52 4.59
CA GLY A 266 33.59 28.79 6.02
C GLY A 266 32.43 28.05 6.69
N LEU A 267 31.63 27.26 5.94
CA LEU A 267 30.48 26.52 6.49
C LEU A 267 30.54 25.04 6.11
N ASN A 268 30.44 24.19 7.12
CA ASN A 268 30.12 22.77 6.88
C ASN A 268 28.67 22.68 6.39
N ALA A 269 28.44 21.87 5.38
CA ALA A 269 27.11 21.74 4.80
C ALA A 269 26.65 20.29 4.81
N GLU A 270 25.35 20.07 4.96
CA GLU A 270 24.72 18.76 4.88
C GLU A 270 23.73 18.71 3.72
N TYR A 271 23.70 17.59 3.06
CA TYR A 271 22.91 17.34 1.88
C TYR A 271 22.12 16.04 1.99
N ALA A 272 21.00 15.98 1.28
CA ALA A 272 20.32 14.73 1.01
C ALA A 272 20.20 14.48 -0.49
N LEU A 273 20.47 13.25 -0.90
CA LEU A 273 20.12 12.71 -2.21
C LEU A 273 18.86 11.89 -2.03
N THR A 274 17.84 12.16 -2.85
CA THR A 274 16.60 11.40 -2.92
C THR A 274 16.51 10.66 -4.23
N LEU A 275 15.98 9.44 -4.18
CA LEU A 275 15.77 8.59 -5.35
C LEU A 275 14.34 8.00 -5.26
N ILE A 276 13.65 7.93 -6.40
CA ILE A 276 12.38 7.23 -6.52
C ILE A 276 12.27 6.56 -7.88
N SER A 277 11.76 5.32 -7.89
CA SER A 277 11.43 4.62 -9.12
C SER A 277 9.99 4.92 -9.54
N THR A 278 9.79 5.45 -10.73
CA THR A 278 8.45 5.66 -11.32
C THR A 278 8.00 4.47 -12.18
N SER A 279 8.65 3.31 -12.05
CA SER A 279 8.27 2.07 -12.73
C SER A 279 6.86 1.61 -12.31
N THR A 280 6.21 0.83 -13.17
CA THR A 280 4.97 0.12 -12.87
C THR A 280 5.20 -1.30 -12.35
N SER A 281 6.45 -1.78 -12.40
CA SER A 281 6.80 -3.09 -11.89
C SER A 281 7.08 -3.03 -10.40
N PHE A 282 6.35 -3.81 -9.62
CA PHE A 282 6.52 -3.95 -8.17
C PHE A 282 7.32 -5.23 -7.80
N SER A 283 7.50 -6.13 -8.75
CA SER A 283 8.26 -7.39 -8.58
C SER A 283 9.70 -7.29 -9.07
N ALA A 284 9.94 -6.47 -10.08
CA ALA A 284 11.28 -6.21 -10.59
C ALA A 284 11.89 -4.99 -9.91
N VAL A 285 13.09 -5.16 -9.37
CA VAL A 285 13.83 -4.10 -8.68
C VAL A 285 14.97 -3.59 -9.57
N THR A 286 15.24 -2.29 -9.45
CA THR A 286 16.41 -1.66 -10.07
C THR A 286 17.49 -1.50 -9.01
N PRO A 287 18.62 -2.19 -9.14
CA PRO A 287 19.77 -1.98 -8.27
C PRO A 287 20.48 -0.68 -8.64
N ILE A 288 20.87 0.10 -7.65
CA ILE A 288 21.58 1.36 -7.83
C ILE A 288 22.79 1.39 -6.90
N ASP A 289 23.93 1.65 -7.44
CA ASP A 289 25.18 1.88 -6.73
C ASP A 289 25.41 3.38 -6.61
N ILE A 290 25.62 3.86 -5.40
CA ILE A 290 25.88 5.26 -5.07
C ILE A 290 27.26 5.35 -4.46
N PHE A 291 28.09 6.22 -5.03
CA PHE A 291 29.43 6.44 -4.55
C PHE A 291 29.71 7.92 -4.35
N GLY A 292 30.47 8.25 -3.31
CA GLY A 292 30.91 9.62 -3.03
C GLY A 292 32.39 9.69 -2.78
N VAL A 293 33.04 10.73 -3.32
CA VAL A 293 34.44 11.04 -3.08
C VAL A 293 34.54 12.40 -2.41
N GLY A 294 35.29 12.51 -1.33
CA GLY A 294 35.49 13.76 -0.62
C GLY A 294 34.39 14.18 0.36
N ASN A 295 33.36 13.34 0.54
CA ASN A 295 32.31 13.57 1.51
C ASN A 295 32.55 12.81 2.82
N ASN A 296 31.94 13.32 3.89
CA ASN A 296 31.82 12.63 5.16
C ASN A 296 30.39 12.12 5.34
N GLY A 297 30.20 11.18 6.25
CA GLY A 297 28.85 10.84 6.73
C GLY A 297 28.16 12.08 7.33
N PRO A 298 26.84 12.05 7.53
CA PRO A 298 26.13 13.16 8.15
C PRO A 298 26.74 13.46 9.51
N THR A 299 27.01 14.73 9.79
CA THR A 299 27.66 15.17 11.05
C THR A 299 26.78 15.00 12.27
N ILE A 300 25.51 14.70 12.06
CA ILE A 300 24.54 14.47 13.11
C ILE A 300 24.03 13.05 12.96
N ALA A 301 24.45 12.16 13.86
CA ALA A 301 23.66 10.98 14.20
C ALA A 301 22.23 11.45 14.39
N ALA A 302 21.25 10.66 13.85
CA ALA A 302 19.82 10.94 13.83
C ALA A 302 19.46 12.08 14.79
N ILE A 303 18.92 13.19 14.31
CA ILE A 303 18.69 14.38 15.14
C ILE A 303 17.87 13.93 16.33
N SER A 304 18.54 13.61 17.42
CA SER A 304 17.94 13.61 18.75
C SER A 304 17.88 15.09 19.16
N ALA A 305 16.98 15.85 18.54
CA ALA A 305 16.42 16.96 19.27
C ALA A 305 15.72 16.31 20.45
N SER A 306 16.35 16.28 21.58
CA SER A 306 15.66 15.88 22.81
C SER A 306 14.43 16.79 22.90
N ALA A 307 13.27 16.22 23.20
CA ALA A 307 12.06 17.02 23.44
C ALA A 307 12.30 18.14 24.48
N SER A 308 13.36 18.02 25.27
CA SER A 308 13.84 19.04 26.21
C SER A 308 14.44 20.29 25.57
N ASP A 309 14.94 20.22 24.33
CA ASP A 309 15.55 21.37 23.66
C ASP A 309 14.52 22.23 22.92
N ILE A 310 13.35 21.68 22.63
CA ILE A 310 12.22 22.36 21.99
C ILE A 310 11.19 22.83 23.05
N PHE A 311 11.09 22.13 24.16
CA PHE A 311 10.19 22.44 25.27
C PHE A 311 11.04 22.81 26.50
N GLY A 312 11.10 24.09 26.85
CA GLY A 312 11.57 24.48 28.16
C GLY A 312 10.93 23.59 29.22
N ALA A 313 11.66 23.23 30.27
CA ALA A 313 11.44 22.19 31.28
C ALA A 313 10.07 22.14 32.01
N ASN A 314 8.98 22.48 31.39
CA ASN A 314 7.62 22.28 31.88
C ASN A 314 7.03 21.03 31.24
N SER A 315 7.39 19.87 31.81
CA SER A 315 6.74 18.60 31.51
C SER A 315 5.24 18.70 31.91
N VAL A 316 4.38 18.89 30.92
CA VAL A 316 2.96 18.64 31.10
C VAL A 316 2.81 17.12 31.20
N ARG A 317 2.72 16.63 32.43
CA ARG A 317 2.24 15.27 32.71
C ARG A 317 0.73 15.27 32.39
N GLY A 318 0.37 14.94 31.18
CA GLY A 318 -1.05 14.83 30.81
C GLY A 318 -1.18 14.28 29.39
N SER A 319 -1.62 13.05 29.29
CA SER A 319 -2.02 12.31 28.07
C SER A 319 -1.00 12.36 26.93
N ALA A 320 -0.11 11.37 26.92
CA ALA A 320 0.81 11.13 25.84
C ALA A 320 0.06 10.95 24.52
N LEU A 321 0.58 11.53 23.45
CA LEU A 321 0.20 11.19 22.08
C LEU A 321 0.74 9.78 21.81
N ASP A 322 -0.08 8.78 22.07
CA ASP A 322 0.38 7.38 22.06
C ASP A 322 -0.02 6.68 20.78
N ILE A 323 0.99 6.42 19.93
CA ILE A 323 0.82 5.54 18.78
C ILE A 323 0.64 4.07 19.23
N ASP A 324 0.95 3.70 20.48
CA ASP A 324 0.84 2.31 20.94
C ASP A 324 -0.58 1.83 21.19
N ALA A 325 -1.43 2.69 21.64
CA ALA A 325 -2.85 2.44 21.51
C ALA A 325 -3.23 2.20 20.04
N MET A 326 -2.36 2.62 19.13
CA MET A 326 -2.45 2.45 17.68
C MET A 326 -1.69 1.21 17.18
N SER A 327 -0.57 0.78 17.75
CA SER A 327 0.14 -0.44 17.35
C SER A 327 -0.64 -1.69 17.75
N ALA A 328 -1.28 -1.70 18.91
CA ALA A 328 -2.28 -2.70 19.26
C ALA A 328 -3.49 -2.62 18.30
N ARG A 329 -3.90 -1.42 17.89
CA ARG A 329 -4.92 -1.20 16.86
C ARG A 329 -4.42 -1.50 15.45
N GLN A 330 -3.12 -1.48 15.17
CA GLN A 330 -2.50 -1.74 13.85
C GLN A 330 -2.29 -3.22 13.56
N ALA A 331 -1.81 -4.02 14.49
CA ALA A 331 -1.94 -5.47 14.42
C ALA A 331 -3.41 -5.84 14.23
N ALA A 332 -4.29 -5.03 14.80
CA ALA A 332 -5.73 -5.04 14.68
C ALA A 332 -6.28 -4.57 13.32
N THR A 333 -5.53 -3.90 12.47
CA THR A 333 -6.01 -3.39 11.16
C THR A 333 -5.59 -4.26 9.98
N GLU A 334 -4.58 -5.12 10.13
CA GLU A 334 -4.15 -6.00 9.04
C GLU A 334 -5.20 -7.04 8.67
N VAL A 335 -5.89 -7.65 9.62
CA VAL A 335 -6.97 -8.62 9.35
C VAL A 335 -8.22 -7.92 8.75
N PRO A 336 -8.71 -6.79 9.29
CA PRO A 336 -9.74 -6.00 8.62
C PRO A 336 -9.35 -5.59 7.19
N ARG A 337 -8.12 -5.17 6.97
CA ARG A 337 -7.60 -4.86 5.64
C ARG A 337 -7.69 -6.07 4.71
N GLN A 338 -7.31 -7.24 5.17
CA GLN A 338 -7.40 -8.46 4.38
C GLN A 338 -8.86 -8.80 4.02
N ALA A 339 -9.77 -8.68 4.98
CA ALA A 339 -11.20 -8.89 4.73
C ALA A 339 -11.75 -7.88 3.70
N GLU A 340 -11.26 -6.64 3.74
CA GLU A 340 -11.61 -5.61 2.75
C GLU A 340 -11.08 -5.96 1.35
N LEU A 341 -9.82 -6.36 1.23
CA LEU A 341 -9.24 -6.81 -0.04
C LEU A 341 -10.02 -7.99 -0.65
N GLU A 342 -10.43 -8.94 0.17
CA GLU A 342 -11.24 -10.08 -0.26
C GLU A 342 -12.62 -9.62 -0.75
N ARG A 343 -13.26 -8.68 -0.06
CA ARG A 343 -14.54 -8.09 -0.47
C ARG A 343 -14.40 -7.34 -1.79
N ARG A 344 -13.37 -6.52 -1.95
CA ARG A 344 -13.08 -5.82 -3.22
C ARG A 344 -12.77 -6.79 -4.37
N ALA A 345 -12.08 -7.91 -4.09
CA ALA A 345 -11.85 -8.95 -5.08
C ALA A 345 -13.16 -9.67 -5.47
N LEU A 346 -14.03 -9.93 -4.50
CA LEU A 346 -15.35 -10.49 -4.70
C LEU A 346 -16.23 -9.58 -5.59
N GLU A 347 -16.26 -8.28 -5.28
CA GLU A 347 -16.97 -7.28 -6.06
C GLU A 347 -16.50 -7.27 -7.52
N ARG A 348 -15.21 -7.19 -7.75
CA ARG A 348 -14.65 -7.20 -9.11
C ARG A 348 -15.01 -8.47 -9.86
N ARG A 349 -14.99 -9.63 -9.20
CA ARG A 349 -15.31 -10.92 -9.82
C ARG A 349 -16.80 -11.08 -10.12
N GLU A 350 -17.67 -10.72 -9.18
CA GLU A 350 -19.10 -11.03 -9.26
C GLU A 350 -19.93 -9.89 -9.86
N LEU A 351 -19.55 -8.62 -9.62
CA LEU A 351 -20.36 -7.47 -10.07
C LEU A 351 -20.03 -7.02 -11.49
N SER A 352 -18.85 -7.36 -12.01
CA SER A 352 -18.42 -6.92 -13.36
C SER A 352 -19.42 -7.29 -14.46
N GLN A 353 -20.09 -8.43 -14.35
CA GLN A 353 -21.07 -8.92 -15.31
C GLN A 353 -22.40 -8.14 -15.29
N TYR A 354 -22.69 -7.35 -14.26
CA TYR A 354 -23.94 -6.61 -14.10
C TYR A 354 -23.81 -5.11 -14.39
N VAL A 355 -22.63 -4.63 -14.75
CA VAL A 355 -22.33 -3.18 -14.85
C VAL A 355 -23.20 -2.52 -15.93
N ASP A 356 -23.25 -3.08 -17.12
CA ASP A 356 -24.02 -2.51 -18.23
C ASP A 356 -25.52 -2.57 -17.96
N ASP A 357 -25.99 -3.67 -17.37
CA ASP A 357 -27.37 -3.83 -16.95
C ASP A 357 -27.76 -2.82 -15.85
N ALA A 358 -26.88 -2.57 -14.90
CA ALA A 358 -27.10 -1.58 -13.85
C ALA A 358 -27.22 -0.15 -14.43
N ARG A 359 -26.34 0.20 -15.36
CA ARG A 359 -26.37 1.50 -16.06
C ARG A 359 -27.64 1.70 -16.86
N ALA A 360 -28.01 0.69 -17.64
CA ALA A 360 -29.26 0.71 -18.42
C ALA A 360 -30.49 0.75 -17.53
N TRP A 361 -30.50 -0.01 -16.44
CA TRP A 361 -31.56 -0.01 -15.43
C TRP A 361 -31.76 1.38 -14.80
N GLN A 362 -30.71 2.05 -14.39
CA GLN A 362 -30.78 3.39 -13.79
C GLN A 362 -31.34 4.43 -14.79
N THR A 363 -30.97 4.29 -16.06
CA THR A 363 -31.51 5.16 -17.12
C THR A 363 -33.01 4.95 -17.31
N SER A 364 -33.47 3.69 -17.29
CA SER A 364 -34.90 3.34 -17.40
C SER A 364 -35.72 3.80 -16.19
N ARG A 365 -35.14 3.80 -14.99
CA ARG A 365 -35.82 4.26 -13.76
C ARG A 365 -36.08 5.75 -13.70
N ARG A 366 -35.25 6.56 -14.32
CA ARG A 366 -35.54 8.01 -14.41
C ARG A 366 -36.89 8.32 -15.07
N SER A 367 -37.47 7.34 -15.75
CA SER A 367 -38.77 7.41 -16.42
C SER A 367 -39.91 6.70 -15.66
N ALA A 368 -39.63 6.02 -14.53
CA ALA A 368 -40.62 5.21 -13.81
C ALA A 368 -40.46 5.35 -12.29
N SER A 369 -41.54 5.71 -11.58
CA SER A 369 -41.56 5.97 -10.13
C SER A 369 -41.75 4.71 -9.27
N ALA A 370 -40.82 3.75 -9.29
CA ALA A 370 -40.86 2.60 -8.37
C ALA A 370 -39.57 2.52 -7.57
N PHE A 371 -39.60 2.97 -6.31
CA PHE A 371 -38.47 2.90 -5.39
C PHE A 371 -38.61 1.79 -4.37
N ALA A 372 -37.49 1.15 -3.99
CA ALA A 372 -37.45 0.06 -3.01
C ALA A 372 -37.75 0.50 -1.58
N ILE A 373 -37.59 1.80 -1.30
CA ILE A 373 -37.81 2.42 0.03
C ILE A 373 -38.92 3.44 -0.10
N ALA A 374 -39.78 3.52 0.93
CA ALA A 374 -40.85 4.53 0.98
C ALA A 374 -40.28 5.95 0.75
N ALA A 375 -40.96 6.73 -0.04
CA ALA A 375 -40.55 8.11 -0.35
C ALA A 375 -40.54 9.00 0.92
N ASP A 376 -41.30 8.63 1.93
CA ASP A 376 -41.38 9.30 3.25
C ASP A 376 -41.32 8.26 4.37
N PRO A 377 -40.10 7.71 4.69
CA PRO A 377 -39.95 6.76 5.78
C PRO A 377 -40.17 7.43 7.13
N LYS A 378 -40.73 6.71 8.06
CA LYS A 378 -40.99 7.18 9.45
C LYS A 378 -40.20 6.34 10.45
N VAL A 379 -39.87 6.93 11.58
CA VAL A 379 -39.31 6.20 12.71
C VAL A 379 -40.27 5.09 13.14
N GLY A 380 -39.78 3.89 13.27
CA GLY A 380 -40.51 2.67 13.57
C GLY A 380 -40.93 1.86 12.37
N ASP A 381 -40.84 2.38 11.15
CA ASP A 381 -41.19 1.62 9.93
C ASP A 381 -40.33 0.37 9.81
N PRO A 382 -40.95 -0.79 9.54
CA PRO A 382 -40.18 -2.03 9.32
C PRO A 382 -39.49 -2.01 7.95
N ILE A 383 -38.26 -2.50 7.92
CA ILE A 383 -37.46 -2.65 6.71
C ILE A 383 -36.69 -3.97 6.76
N THR A 384 -36.48 -4.59 5.62
CA THR A 384 -35.64 -5.80 5.48
C THR A 384 -34.44 -5.48 4.61
N LEU A 385 -33.23 -5.69 5.14
CA LEU A 385 -31.97 -5.46 4.44
C LEU A 385 -31.11 -6.72 4.43
N ASN A 386 -30.43 -7.00 3.32
CA ASN A 386 -29.44 -8.05 3.27
C ASN A 386 -28.16 -7.61 4.01
N GLY A 387 -27.83 -8.32 5.08
CA GLY A 387 -26.63 -8.09 5.90
C GLY A 387 -25.43 -9.00 5.56
N ASN A 388 -25.45 -9.77 4.46
CA ASN A 388 -24.37 -10.68 4.12
C ASN A 388 -23.10 -9.89 3.73
N ALA A 389 -22.01 -10.07 4.49
CA ALA A 389 -20.72 -9.41 4.25
C ALA A 389 -19.78 -10.18 3.31
N ASN A 390 -20.10 -11.46 3.01
CA ASN A 390 -19.16 -12.40 2.40
C ASN A 390 -19.56 -12.84 0.98
N GLN A 391 -20.73 -12.43 0.49
CA GLN A 391 -21.22 -12.79 -0.85
C GLN A 391 -21.94 -11.61 -1.48
N ALA A 392 -21.67 -11.36 -2.76
CA ALA A 392 -22.27 -10.24 -3.46
C ALA A 392 -23.71 -10.54 -3.87
N CYS A 393 -23.94 -11.46 -4.79
CA CYS A 393 -25.23 -11.60 -5.45
C CYS A 393 -26.02 -12.86 -5.05
N SER A 394 -25.47 -13.71 -4.19
CA SER A 394 -26.09 -14.97 -3.74
C SER A 394 -26.24 -15.00 -2.22
N ASN A 395 -27.02 -15.98 -1.73
CA ASN A 395 -27.15 -16.30 -0.30
C ASN A 395 -27.43 -15.08 0.59
N ALA A 396 -28.48 -14.30 0.29
CA ALA A 396 -28.87 -13.15 1.07
C ALA A 396 -29.08 -13.52 2.55
N ASN A 397 -28.49 -12.73 3.46
CA ASN A 397 -28.76 -12.78 4.90
C ASN A 397 -29.73 -11.65 5.25
N ASN A 398 -31.01 -11.89 5.00
CA ASN A 398 -32.05 -10.89 5.22
C ASN A 398 -32.28 -10.63 6.71
N ARG A 399 -32.03 -9.40 7.11
CA ARG A 399 -32.18 -8.90 8.48
C ARG A 399 -33.47 -8.09 8.58
N ALA A 400 -34.36 -8.50 9.47
CA ALA A 400 -35.49 -7.66 9.88
C ALA A 400 -34.96 -6.50 10.71
N ALA A 401 -35.29 -5.30 10.32
CA ALA A 401 -34.80 -4.07 10.93
C ALA A 401 -35.93 -3.04 11.01
N ARG A 402 -35.67 -1.94 11.69
CA ARG A 402 -36.55 -0.79 11.78
C ARG A 402 -35.83 0.51 11.43
N VAL A 403 -36.56 1.47 10.93
CA VAL A 403 -36.07 2.85 10.82
C VAL A 403 -35.93 3.40 12.26
N ALA A 404 -34.71 3.71 12.65
CA ALA A 404 -34.40 4.23 14.00
C ALA A 404 -34.33 5.75 14.03
N ALA A 405 -33.91 6.39 12.93
CA ALA A 405 -33.95 7.85 12.77
C ALA A 405 -34.03 8.22 11.27
N VAL A 406 -34.65 9.37 11.02
CA VAL A 406 -34.81 9.95 9.67
C VAL A 406 -34.19 11.31 9.67
N GLY A 407 -33.09 11.46 8.91
CA GLY A 407 -32.46 12.73 8.64
C GLY A 407 -32.83 13.29 7.25
N THR A 408 -32.29 14.44 6.91
CA THR A 408 -32.51 15.06 5.59
C THR A 408 -31.70 14.34 4.49
N ARG A 409 -30.54 13.77 4.82
CA ARG A 409 -29.61 13.06 3.94
C ARG A 409 -29.33 11.63 4.39
N SER A 410 -29.79 11.25 5.56
CA SER A 410 -29.59 9.95 6.16
C SER A 410 -30.89 9.23 6.48
N LEU A 411 -30.82 7.90 6.50
CA LEU A 411 -31.82 7.02 7.07
C LEU A 411 -31.07 6.03 7.98
N VAL A 412 -31.18 6.20 9.27
CA VAL A 412 -30.56 5.27 10.22
C VAL A 412 -31.48 4.08 10.42
N VAL A 413 -30.97 2.90 10.14
CA VAL A 413 -31.68 1.62 10.26
C VAL A 413 -30.99 0.75 11.29
N ALA A 414 -31.78 0.22 12.23
CA ALA A 414 -31.29 -0.67 13.28
C ALA A 414 -31.83 -2.09 13.09
N ASP A 415 -30.94 -3.05 13.04
CA ASP A 415 -31.25 -4.48 13.00
C ASP A 415 -31.99 -4.87 14.31
N ASN A 416 -33.15 -5.55 14.20
CA ASN A 416 -33.96 -5.92 15.35
C ASN A 416 -33.28 -6.95 16.28
N GLU A 417 -32.22 -7.60 15.81
CA GLU A 417 -31.44 -8.56 16.59
C GLU A 417 -30.14 -7.94 17.15
N ASN A 418 -30.01 -6.64 17.16
CA ASN A 418 -28.87 -5.97 17.79
C ASN A 418 -28.84 -6.25 19.30
N PRO A 419 -27.63 -6.30 19.93
CA PRO A 419 -27.47 -6.53 21.35
C PRO A 419 -28.28 -5.56 22.18
N SER A 420 -28.83 -6.04 23.31
CA SER A 420 -29.44 -5.19 24.30
C SER A 420 -28.43 -4.25 24.96
N GLY A 421 -28.85 -3.03 25.31
CA GLY A 421 -27.92 -2.00 25.81
C GLY A 421 -27.09 -1.31 24.74
N GLY A 422 -27.44 -1.50 23.46
CA GLY A 422 -26.91 -0.75 22.32
C GLY A 422 -27.43 0.69 22.28
N TYR A 423 -27.40 1.30 21.08
CA TYR A 423 -27.86 2.67 20.88
C TYR A 423 -29.36 2.82 21.19
N THR A 424 -29.69 3.91 21.82
CA THR A 424 -31.06 4.44 21.97
C THR A 424 -31.52 5.19 20.71
N ASP A 425 -32.81 5.41 20.54
CA ASP A 425 -33.33 6.17 19.39
C ASP A 425 -32.84 7.64 19.39
N ALA A 426 -32.56 8.21 20.55
CA ALA A 426 -31.96 9.54 20.67
C ALA A 426 -30.50 9.57 20.15
N GLU A 427 -29.73 8.53 20.42
CA GLU A 427 -28.35 8.40 19.90
C GLU A 427 -28.38 8.16 18.40
N TYR A 428 -29.26 7.33 17.85
CA TYR A 428 -29.46 7.19 16.41
C TYR A 428 -29.87 8.51 15.74
N ALA A 429 -30.74 9.30 16.37
CA ALA A 429 -31.09 10.62 15.87
C ALA A 429 -29.90 11.59 15.88
N SER A 430 -29.06 11.54 16.90
CA SER A 430 -27.81 12.31 16.95
C SER A 430 -26.82 11.90 15.84
N ILE A 431 -26.71 10.61 15.57
CA ILE A 431 -25.87 10.09 14.46
C ILE A 431 -26.41 10.58 13.11
N ALA A 432 -27.73 10.52 12.87
CA ALA A 432 -28.35 11.04 11.67
C ALA A 432 -28.07 12.54 11.49
N ALA A 433 -28.22 13.34 12.54
CA ALA A 433 -27.93 14.77 12.52
C ALA A 433 -26.45 15.05 12.24
N THR A 434 -25.55 14.28 12.85
CA THR A 434 -24.09 14.40 12.62
C THR A 434 -23.74 14.05 11.17
N PHE A 435 -24.30 12.99 10.60
CA PHE A 435 -24.10 12.67 9.20
C PHE A 435 -24.57 13.81 8.30
N ASP A 436 -25.78 14.31 8.51
CA ASP A 436 -26.40 15.34 7.67
C ASP A 436 -25.67 16.68 7.73
N THR A 437 -25.15 17.08 8.89
CA THR A 437 -24.56 18.41 9.10
C THR A 437 -23.03 18.45 9.04
N LEU A 438 -22.37 17.33 9.25
CA LEU A 438 -20.91 17.23 9.27
C LEU A 438 -20.37 16.37 8.11
N VAL A 439 -20.72 15.09 8.06
CA VAL A 439 -20.08 14.14 7.13
C VAL A 439 -20.56 14.36 5.69
N PHE A 440 -21.87 14.43 5.48
CA PHE A 440 -22.44 14.58 4.13
C PHE A 440 -21.93 15.83 3.40
N PRO A 441 -21.97 17.04 3.97
CA PRO A 441 -21.42 18.22 3.30
C PRO A 441 -19.89 18.18 3.13
N LEU A 442 -19.16 17.56 4.07
CA LEU A 442 -17.71 17.41 3.98
C LEU A 442 -17.32 16.61 2.73
N ASP A 443 -17.82 15.38 2.65
CA ASP A 443 -17.43 14.44 1.58
C ASP A 443 -18.01 14.86 0.23
N THR A 444 -19.25 15.33 0.17
CA THR A 444 -19.85 15.77 -1.10
C THR A 444 -19.18 17.02 -1.67
N THR A 445 -18.63 17.89 -0.83
CA THR A 445 -17.84 19.03 -1.28
C THR A 445 -16.53 18.58 -1.91
N ALA A 446 -15.88 17.60 -1.33
CA ALA A 446 -14.58 17.11 -1.81
C ALA A 446 -14.71 16.14 -2.99
N PHE A 447 -15.65 15.18 -2.91
CA PHE A 447 -15.72 14.04 -3.84
C PHE A 447 -16.92 14.09 -4.79
N GLY A 448 -17.91 14.95 -4.53
CA GLY A 448 -19.14 15.07 -5.31
C GLY A 448 -20.31 14.32 -4.66
N ALA A 449 -21.51 14.55 -5.18
CA ALA A 449 -22.71 13.93 -4.64
C ALA A 449 -22.72 12.41 -4.91
N PRO A 450 -23.26 11.59 -3.99
CA PRO A 450 -23.50 10.18 -4.24
C PRO A 450 -24.52 9.99 -5.37
N SER A 451 -24.66 8.78 -5.87
CA SER A 451 -25.78 8.35 -6.68
C SER A 451 -27.10 8.49 -5.90
N ASN A 452 -28.21 8.25 -6.55
CA ASN A 452 -29.52 8.21 -5.90
C ASN A 452 -30.31 7.00 -6.39
N VAL A 453 -29.75 5.83 -6.16
CA VAL A 453 -30.35 4.54 -6.54
C VAL A 453 -31.61 4.29 -5.73
N GLY A 454 -31.58 4.56 -4.43
CA GLY A 454 -32.73 4.46 -3.54
C GLY A 454 -33.87 5.46 -3.85
N GLY A 455 -33.58 6.54 -4.57
CA GLY A 455 -34.58 7.50 -5.09
C GLY A 455 -35.15 8.47 -4.06
N ASN A 456 -34.67 8.43 -2.83
CA ASN A 456 -35.15 9.27 -1.71
C ASN A 456 -34.11 10.31 -1.26
N ASN A 457 -32.97 10.43 -1.97
CA ASN A 457 -31.85 11.33 -1.69
C ASN A 457 -31.23 11.13 -0.29
N ARG A 458 -31.36 9.94 0.29
CA ARG A 458 -30.81 9.57 1.60
C ARG A 458 -29.86 8.38 1.47
N VAL A 459 -28.87 8.34 2.36
CA VAL A 459 -27.96 7.22 2.54
C VAL A 459 -28.40 6.43 3.76
N ILE A 460 -28.50 5.11 3.63
CA ILE A 460 -28.82 4.23 4.77
C ILE A 460 -27.57 3.96 5.57
N LEU A 461 -27.60 4.30 6.85
CA LEU A 461 -26.66 3.91 7.87
C LEU A 461 -27.21 2.68 8.57
N PHE A 462 -26.77 1.49 8.17
CA PHE A 462 -27.31 0.23 8.70
C PHE A 462 -26.49 -0.29 9.87
N PHE A 463 -27.01 -0.13 11.06
CA PHE A 463 -26.44 -0.63 12.31
C PHE A 463 -26.87 -2.06 12.54
N THR A 464 -25.94 -3.02 12.42
CA THR A 464 -26.28 -4.45 12.45
C THR A 464 -25.22 -5.27 13.18
N LYS A 465 -25.69 -6.23 14.00
CA LYS A 465 -24.85 -7.21 14.67
C LYS A 465 -23.99 -8.04 13.70
N THR A 466 -24.34 -8.05 12.42
CA THR A 466 -23.56 -8.75 11.40
C THR A 466 -22.14 -8.19 11.34
N VAL A 467 -21.97 -6.88 11.51
CA VAL A 467 -20.63 -6.26 11.58
C VAL A 467 -19.88 -6.71 12.83
N ASN A 468 -20.55 -6.79 13.99
CA ASN A 468 -19.94 -7.29 15.23
C ASN A 468 -19.41 -8.72 15.04
N ALA A 469 -20.18 -9.57 14.33
CA ALA A 469 -19.82 -10.96 14.09
C ALA A 469 -18.57 -11.15 13.21
N LEU A 470 -18.18 -10.12 12.44
CA LEU A 470 -16.95 -10.15 11.64
C LEU A 470 -15.66 -10.08 12.49
N THR A 471 -15.77 -9.61 13.72
CA THR A 471 -14.65 -9.58 14.66
C THR A 471 -14.62 -10.87 15.48
N PRO A 472 -13.62 -11.77 15.31
CA PRO A 472 -13.53 -13.02 16.07
C PRO A 472 -13.47 -12.80 17.58
N PRO A 473 -13.75 -13.85 18.40
CA PRO A 473 -13.58 -13.76 19.84
C PRO A 473 -12.13 -13.40 20.24
N ASN A 474 -12.00 -12.49 21.19
CA ASN A 474 -10.70 -12.05 21.72
C ASN A 474 -9.74 -11.47 20.65
N ALA A 475 -10.26 -11.00 19.55
CA ALA A 475 -9.44 -10.33 18.53
C ALA A 475 -8.86 -9.02 19.08
N GLY A 476 -7.59 -8.77 18.82
CA GLY A 476 -6.94 -7.51 19.16
C GLY A 476 -7.36 -6.34 18.26
N TYR A 477 -8.41 -6.48 17.46
CA TYR A 477 -8.91 -5.50 16.50
C TYR A 477 -10.45 -5.42 16.50
N THR A 478 -10.98 -4.42 15.83
CA THR A 478 -12.42 -4.21 15.66
C THR A 478 -12.71 -3.81 14.22
N ILE A 479 -13.62 -4.51 13.57
CA ILE A 479 -14.20 -4.09 12.28
C ILE A 479 -15.32 -3.09 12.61
N GLY A 480 -15.15 -1.83 12.21
CA GLY A 480 -16.10 -0.74 12.51
C GLY A 480 -17.28 -0.68 11.55
N GLY A 481 -17.09 -1.11 10.32
CA GLY A 481 -18.09 -1.07 9.27
C GLY A 481 -17.51 -1.47 7.93
N PHE A 482 -18.32 -1.38 6.90
CA PHE A 482 -17.89 -1.54 5.51
C PHE A 482 -18.96 -1.00 4.55
N PHE A 483 -18.52 -0.55 3.40
CA PHE A 483 -19.35 -0.34 2.21
C PHE A 483 -19.32 -1.60 1.33
N PHE A 484 -20.43 -1.88 0.63
CA PHE A 484 -20.50 -2.99 -0.31
C PHE A 484 -21.16 -2.52 -1.62
N ALA A 485 -20.40 -2.45 -2.70
CA ALA A 485 -20.88 -1.90 -3.98
C ALA A 485 -22.06 -2.67 -4.57
N ARG A 486 -22.28 -3.94 -4.19
CA ARG A 486 -23.44 -4.74 -4.64
C ARG A 486 -24.78 -4.03 -4.39
N ASP A 487 -24.88 -3.23 -3.31
CA ASP A 487 -26.13 -2.59 -2.92
C ASP A 487 -26.54 -1.46 -3.86
N LEU A 488 -25.67 -1.06 -4.76
CA LEU A 488 -25.96 -0.13 -5.84
C LEU A 488 -26.57 -0.81 -7.09
N TYR A 489 -26.56 -2.13 -7.17
CA TYR A 489 -27.00 -2.87 -8.36
C TYR A 489 -28.50 -3.27 -8.28
N PRO A 490 -29.16 -3.54 -9.43
CA PRO A 490 -30.54 -4.01 -9.42
C PRO A 490 -30.68 -5.38 -8.73
N LYS A 491 -31.67 -5.50 -7.85
CA LYS A 491 -31.97 -6.72 -7.09
C LYS A 491 -32.81 -7.72 -7.88
N THR A 492 -33.73 -7.21 -8.70
CA THR A 492 -34.73 -8.04 -9.41
C THR A 492 -34.43 -8.01 -10.89
N ALA A 493 -34.32 -9.19 -11.50
CA ALA A 493 -34.22 -9.33 -12.94
C ALA A 493 -35.48 -8.77 -13.62
N ARG A 494 -35.28 -7.95 -14.64
CA ARG A 494 -36.35 -7.41 -15.49
C ARG A 494 -36.09 -7.82 -16.94
N SER A 495 -37.11 -7.70 -17.80
CA SER A 495 -36.93 -8.05 -19.20
C SER A 495 -35.73 -7.29 -19.80
N GLY A 496 -34.69 -8.04 -20.16
CA GLY A 496 -33.43 -7.52 -20.73
C GLY A 496 -32.32 -7.15 -19.74
N PHE A 497 -32.56 -7.28 -18.42
CA PHE A 497 -31.52 -6.94 -17.43
C PHE A 497 -31.28 -8.07 -16.42
N ALA A 498 -30.03 -8.44 -16.24
CA ALA A 498 -29.64 -9.35 -15.16
C ALA A 498 -29.63 -8.58 -13.81
N ALA A 499 -29.72 -9.32 -12.72
CA ALA A 499 -29.86 -8.78 -11.38
C ALA A 499 -28.91 -9.43 -10.38
N CYS A 500 -28.44 -8.63 -9.43
CA CYS A 500 -27.72 -9.08 -8.25
C CYS A 500 -28.73 -9.29 -7.11
N ALA A 501 -29.24 -10.51 -6.95
CA ALA A 501 -30.33 -10.83 -5.99
C ALA A 501 -29.97 -10.49 -4.53
N GLY A 502 -28.69 -10.40 -4.22
CA GLY A 502 -28.18 -9.98 -2.90
C GLY A 502 -28.17 -8.47 -2.67
N SER A 503 -28.46 -7.64 -3.67
CA SER A 503 -28.48 -6.19 -3.54
C SER A 503 -29.61 -5.67 -2.64
N ASN A 504 -29.38 -4.50 -2.03
CA ASN A 504 -30.42 -3.75 -1.35
C ASN A 504 -31.01 -2.61 -2.21
N GLU A 505 -30.50 -2.39 -3.41
CA GLU A 505 -30.93 -1.34 -4.37
C GLU A 505 -30.92 0.07 -3.78
N THR A 506 -29.90 0.42 -2.99
CA THR A 506 -29.84 1.73 -2.32
C THR A 506 -28.41 2.10 -1.94
N GLU A 507 -28.21 3.39 -1.73
CA GLU A 507 -26.99 3.93 -1.12
C GLU A 507 -26.96 3.55 0.36
N MET A 508 -26.01 2.70 0.77
CA MET A 508 -25.89 2.27 2.15
C MET A 508 -24.49 1.76 2.50
N PHE A 509 -24.20 1.74 3.80
CA PHE A 509 -23.07 1.03 4.39
C PHE A 509 -23.44 0.46 5.76
N TYR A 510 -22.64 -0.49 6.23
CA TYR A 510 -22.90 -1.33 7.38
C TYR A 510 -22.02 -0.90 8.54
N LEU A 511 -22.61 -0.78 9.72
CA LEU A 511 -21.96 -0.20 10.89
C LEU A 511 -22.03 -1.11 12.11
N LEU A 512 -20.94 -1.08 12.87
CA LEU A 512 -20.83 -1.73 14.18
C LEU A 512 -21.87 -1.16 15.16
N VAL A 513 -22.41 -2.05 16.00
CA VAL A 513 -23.31 -1.66 17.09
C VAL A 513 -22.63 -1.83 18.45
N PRO A 514 -22.99 -1.01 19.47
CA PRO A 514 -22.54 -1.26 20.83
C PRO A 514 -23.01 -2.63 21.34
N ASP A 515 -22.13 -3.32 22.04
CA ASP A 515 -22.39 -4.56 22.74
C ASP A 515 -21.68 -4.56 24.10
N PRO A 516 -22.18 -3.78 25.08
CA PRO A 516 -21.48 -3.59 26.36
C PRO A 516 -21.27 -4.88 27.15
N THR A 517 -22.12 -5.88 26.92
CA THR A 517 -22.07 -7.18 27.58
C THR A 517 -21.21 -8.20 26.85
N GLY A 518 -20.90 -7.96 25.57
CA GLY A 518 -20.10 -8.88 24.74
C GLY A 518 -20.89 -10.11 24.32
N THR A 519 -22.18 -9.97 24.01
CA THR A 519 -23.04 -11.08 23.56
C THR A 519 -22.58 -11.68 22.24
N ILE A 520 -21.89 -10.88 21.40
CA ILE A 520 -21.38 -11.34 20.11
C ILE A 520 -19.88 -11.58 20.23
N ASN A 521 -19.47 -12.81 20.00
CA ASN A 521 -18.07 -13.23 20.02
C ASN A 521 -17.29 -12.84 21.29
N ASN A 522 -18.00 -12.65 22.41
CA ASN A 522 -17.42 -12.21 23.68
C ASN A 522 -16.63 -10.88 23.60
N ASN A 523 -16.92 -10.05 22.61
CA ASN A 523 -16.26 -8.76 22.38
C ASN A 523 -17.09 -7.63 22.98
N LYS A 524 -16.74 -7.17 24.17
CA LYS A 524 -17.40 -6.02 24.81
C LYS A 524 -17.13 -4.74 24.03
N ARG A 525 -18.19 -3.98 23.75
CA ARG A 525 -18.18 -2.73 22.96
C ARG A 525 -18.99 -1.66 23.67
N ALA A 526 -18.33 -0.79 24.41
CA ALA A 526 -19.02 0.30 25.09
C ALA A 526 -19.57 1.32 24.07
N THR A 527 -20.74 1.91 24.37
CA THR A 527 -21.41 2.84 23.45
C THR A 527 -20.52 4.03 23.07
N ALA A 528 -19.81 4.63 24.03
CA ALA A 528 -18.92 5.77 23.76
C ALA A 528 -17.77 5.43 22.79
N ASP A 529 -17.16 4.24 22.95
CA ASP A 529 -16.06 3.80 22.08
C ASP A 529 -16.57 3.54 20.67
N VAL A 530 -17.74 2.90 20.53
CA VAL A 530 -18.36 2.61 19.23
C VAL A 530 -18.81 3.90 18.55
N THR A 531 -19.33 4.87 19.28
CA THR A 531 -19.73 6.18 18.73
C THR A 531 -18.53 6.92 18.14
N THR A 532 -17.41 6.93 18.86
CA THR A 532 -16.17 7.54 18.41
C THR A 532 -15.63 6.84 17.15
N LEU A 533 -15.61 5.51 17.17
CA LEU A 533 -15.15 4.71 16.03
C LEU A 533 -16.03 4.91 14.79
N ASN A 534 -17.35 4.89 15.00
CA ASN A 534 -18.33 5.00 13.91
C ASN A 534 -18.24 6.33 13.16
N LEU A 535 -17.93 7.45 13.80
CA LEU A 535 -17.83 8.72 13.09
C LEU A 535 -16.72 8.71 12.03
N GLY A 536 -15.55 8.19 12.38
CA GLY A 536 -14.46 7.98 11.40
C GLY A 536 -14.85 6.98 10.32
N THR A 537 -15.43 5.84 10.72
CA THR A 537 -15.88 4.79 9.79
C THR A 537 -16.95 5.33 8.82
N ILE A 538 -17.95 6.05 9.29
CA ILE A 538 -19.01 6.65 8.46
C ILE A 538 -18.41 7.55 7.38
N THR A 539 -17.46 8.40 7.73
CA THR A 539 -16.77 9.29 6.78
C THR A 539 -15.98 8.49 5.76
N HIS A 540 -15.26 7.48 6.18
CA HIS A 540 -14.47 6.59 5.33
C HIS A 540 -15.37 5.84 4.32
N GLU A 541 -16.40 5.14 4.82
CA GLU A 541 -17.30 4.32 3.98
C GLU A 541 -18.17 5.17 3.06
N PHE A 542 -18.49 6.39 3.47
CA PHE A 542 -19.25 7.30 2.62
C PHE A 542 -18.43 7.77 1.41
N GLN A 543 -17.12 7.96 1.55
CA GLN A 543 -16.25 8.25 0.42
C GLN A 543 -16.25 7.09 -0.59
N HIS A 544 -16.14 5.84 -0.14
CA HIS A 544 -16.23 4.66 -1.01
C HIS A 544 -17.55 4.58 -1.75
N LEU A 545 -18.65 4.83 -1.05
CA LEU A 545 -20.00 4.87 -1.65
C LEU A 545 -20.10 5.94 -2.74
N ILE A 546 -19.58 7.14 -2.49
CA ILE A 546 -19.55 8.23 -3.49
C ILE A 546 -18.74 7.77 -4.70
N ASN A 547 -17.54 7.24 -4.50
CA ASN A 547 -16.65 6.84 -5.59
C ASN A 547 -17.30 5.75 -6.45
N ALA A 548 -17.79 4.67 -5.85
CA ALA A 548 -18.45 3.58 -6.55
C ALA A 548 -19.72 4.04 -7.28
N GLY A 549 -20.60 4.78 -6.61
CA GLY A 549 -21.85 5.27 -7.20
C GLY A 549 -21.62 6.22 -8.38
N ARG A 550 -20.61 7.09 -8.29
CA ARG A 550 -20.26 8.01 -9.37
C ARG A 550 -19.66 7.28 -10.57
N ARG A 551 -18.76 6.30 -10.35
CA ARG A 551 -18.19 5.50 -11.44
C ARG A 551 -19.25 4.62 -12.12
N LEU A 552 -20.20 4.11 -11.36
CA LEU A 552 -21.25 3.27 -11.92
C LEU A 552 -22.30 4.07 -12.70
N TYR A 553 -22.76 5.22 -12.17
CA TYR A 553 -23.97 5.92 -12.65
C TYR A 553 -23.78 7.35 -13.15
N VAL A 554 -22.68 8.00 -12.82
CA VAL A 554 -22.38 9.36 -13.25
C VAL A 554 -21.35 9.35 -14.37
N ASN A 555 -20.24 8.66 -14.13
CA ASN A 555 -19.13 8.55 -15.09
C ASN A 555 -19.19 7.19 -15.80
N THR A 556 -20.25 6.96 -16.54
CA THR A 556 -20.57 5.65 -17.11
C THR A 556 -19.55 5.10 -18.13
N GLY A 557 -18.64 5.93 -18.62
CA GLY A 557 -17.47 5.49 -19.40
C GLY A 557 -16.30 4.97 -18.56
N ALA A 558 -16.35 5.15 -17.22
CA ALA A 558 -15.29 4.68 -16.33
C ALA A 558 -15.42 3.18 -16.01
N ALA A 559 -14.29 2.54 -15.62
CA ALA A 559 -14.37 1.26 -14.94
C ALA A 559 -15.18 1.42 -13.64
N PRO A 560 -16.03 0.43 -13.27
CA PRO A 560 -16.95 0.59 -12.13
C PRO A 560 -16.23 0.69 -10.79
N ASN A 561 -15.03 0.14 -10.69
CA ASN A 561 -14.24 0.15 -9.48
C ASN A 561 -12.94 0.92 -9.69
N GLU A 562 -12.55 1.69 -8.70
CA GLU A 562 -11.21 2.27 -8.61
C GLU A 562 -10.19 1.19 -8.18
N GLU A 563 -8.90 1.42 -8.40
CA GLU A 563 -7.86 0.60 -7.78
C GLU A 563 -7.89 0.78 -6.26
N THR A 564 -7.79 -0.33 -5.51
CA THR A 564 -8.01 -0.33 -4.07
C THR A 564 -7.12 0.68 -3.34
N TRP A 565 -5.82 0.77 -3.67
CA TRP A 565 -4.90 1.68 -3.01
C TRP A 565 -5.29 3.17 -3.18
N LEU A 566 -5.87 3.54 -4.33
CA LEU A 566 -6.30 4.92 -4.58
C LEU A 566 -7.66 5.20 -3.92
N ASP A 567 -8.58 4.24 -3.97
CA ASP A 567 -9.88 4.33 -3.29
C ASP A 567 -9.69 4.50 -1.79
N GLU A 568 -8.82 3.67 -1.18
CA GLU A 568 -8.45 3.78 0.23
C GLU A 568 -7.73 5.10 0.56
N GLY A 569 -6.81 5.54 -0.31
CA GLY A 569 -6.14 6.83 -0.13
C GLY A 569 -7.11 8.01 -0.10
N LEU A 570 -8.16 7.99 -0.92
CA LEU A 570 -9.21 9.00 -0.91
C LEU A 570 -10.08 8.92 0.36
N ALA A 571 -10.40 7.72 0.83
CA ALA A 571 -11.15 7.52 2.08
C ALA A 571 -10.33 8.00 3.30
N HIS A 572 -9.02 7.75 3.33
CA HIS A 572 -8.13 8.28 4.37
C HIS A 572 -7.97 9.80 4.29
N THR A 573 -8.12 10.39 3.12
CA THR A 573 -8.19 11.85 2.97
C THR A 573 -9.50 12.41 3.56
N ALA A 574 -10.62 11.68 3.42
CA ALA A 574 -11.89 12.06 4.07
C ALA A 574 -11.75 12.03 5.61
N GLU A 575 -11.08 11.01 6.18
CA GLU A 575 -10.76 10.95 7.62
C GLU A 575 -9.95 12.19 8.07
N GLU A 576 -8.94 12.61 7.29
CA GLU A 576 -8.16 13.81 7.58
C GLU A 576 -9.00 15.09 7.52
N MET A 577 -9.87 15.22 6.52
CA MET A 577 -10.79 16.37 6.43
C MET A 577 -11.77 16.41 7.63
N LEU A 578 -12.22 15.25 8.09
CA LEU A 578 -13.03 15.15 9.32
C LEU A 578 -12.24 15.69 10.51
N TYR A 579 -10.97 15.30 10.67
CA TYR A 579 -10.11 15.83 11.74
C TYR A 579 -10.00 17.36 11.68
N TYR A 580 -9.75 17.94 10.51
CA TYR A 580 -9.72 19.40 10.36
C TYR A 580 -11.06 20.04 10.72
N ARG A 581 -12.15 19.43 10.31
CA ARG A 581 -13.49 19.98 10.58
C ARG A 581 -13.85 19.98 12.06
N ILE A 582 -13.49 18.92 12.78
CA ILE A 582 -13.75 18.79 14.22
C ILE A 582 -12.88 19.75 15.02
N THR A 583 -11.62 19.92 14.65
CA THR A 583 -10.65 20.75 15.36
C THR A 583 -10.75 22.24 15.02
N GLY A 584 -11.38 22.57 13.88
CA GLY A 584 -11.36 23.91 13.32
C GLY A 584 -10.04 24.26 12.61
N TYR A 585 -9.13 23.28 12.45
CA TYR A 585 -7.90 23.44 11.69
C TYR A 585 -8.17 23.41 10.18
N THR A 586 -7.18 23.81 9.41
CA THR A 586 -7.23 23.77 7.95
C THR A 586 -6.00 23.04 7.40
N SER A 587 -6.11 22.59 6.15
CA SER A 587 -5.05 21.90 5.43
C SER A 587 -3.83 22.78 5.08
N ARG A 588 -3.77 24.04 5.56
CA ARG A 588 -2.70 25.00 5.23
C ARG A 588 -2.15 25.72 6.47
N GLN A 589 -2.17 25.03 7.64
CA GLN A 589 -1.70 25.61 8.91
C GLN A 589 -0.37 25.05 9.40
N ASN A 590 0.27 24.17 8.61
CA ASN A 590 1.52 23.49 8.99
C ASN A 590 1.45 22.97 10.44
N LEU A 591 0.45 22.09 10.71
CA LEU A 591 0.12 21.61 12.06
C LEU A 591 1.27 20.82 12.66
N GLY A 592 1.87 21.36 13.72
CA GLY A 592 2.92 20.71 14.47
C GLY A 592 2.45 20.12 15.80
N LEU A 593 3.40 19.64 16.58
CA LEU A 593 3.12 19.03 17.89
C LEU A 593 2.37 19.96 18.83
N SER A 594 2.67 21.25 18.83
CA SER A 594 2.01 22.23 19.70
C SER A 594 0.50 22.32 19.46
N GLN A 595 0.06 22.17 18.22
CA GLN A 595 -1.37 22.15 17.87
C GLN A 595 -2.02 20.83 18.29
N VAL A 596 -1.43 19.69 17.89
CA VAL A 596 -2.05 18.37 18.15
C VAL A 596 -1.99 17.98 19.63
N ALA A 597 -1.00 18.47 20.38
CA ALA A 597 -0.85 18.22 21.81
C ALA A 597 -1.49 19.30 22.71
N SER A 598 -2.15 20.30 22.14
CA SER A 598 -2.82 21.32 22.95
C SER A 598 -4.00 20.76 23.75
N ALA A 599 -4.38 21.46 24.84
CA ALA A 599 -5.47 21.05 25.71
C ALA A 599 -6.78 20.83 24.90
N GLY A 600 -7.41 19.68 25.07
CA GLY A 600 -8.61 19.27 24.33
C GLY A 600 -8.36 18.69 22.93
N GLN A 601 -7.18 18.91 22.33
CA GLN A 601 -6.91 18.37 20.99
C GLN A 601 -6.30 16.96 21.01
N VAL A 602 -5.61 16.58 22.08
CA VAL A 602 -4.97 15.24 22.18
C VAL A 602 -5.98 14.12 21.95
N GLN A 603 -7.16 14.18 22.59
CA GLN A 603 -8.17 13.14 22.42
C GLN A 603 -8.75 13.15 20.99
N VAL A 604 -8.99 14.32 20.42
CA VAL A 604 -9.49 14.46 19.04
C VAL A 604 -8.45 13.93 18.05
N PHE A 605 -7.17 14.26 18.28
CA PHE A 605 -6.08 13.73 17.47
C PHE A 605 -5.98 12.21 17.56
N ASN A 606 -6.04 11.64 18.77
CA ASN A 606 -6.00 10.20 18.98
C ASN A 606 -7.18 9.48 18.31
N ASN A 607 -8.35 10.11 18.27
CA ASN A 607 -9.55 9.54 17.69
C ASN A 607 -9.58 9.62 16.16
N TYR A 608 -9.13 10.73 15.56
CA TYR A 608 -9.38 11.04 14.15
C TYR A 608 -8.14 11.43 13.33
N GLY A 609 -7.05 11.87 13.95
CA GLY A 609 -5.84 12.32 13.26
C GLY A 609 -4.72 11.29 13.22
N SER A 610 -4.62 10.48 14.26
CA SER A 610 -3.46 9.63 14.51
C SER A 610 -3.33 8.44 13.56
N GLN A 611 -4.43 7.93 13.02
CA GLN A 611 -4.43 6.71 12.21
C GLN A 611 -3.63 6.85 10.90
N ASN A 612 -3.80 7.97 10.20
CA ASN A 612 -3.07 8.24 8.96
C ASN A 612 -1.57 8.38 9.20
N LEU A 613 -1.19 9.06 10.29
CA LEU A 613 0.21 9.19 10.70
C LEU A 613 0.82 7.83 11.06
N SER A 614 0.05 6.96 11.70
CA SER A 614 0.50 5.60 12.02
C SER A 614 0.78 4.76 10.76
N ARG A 615 -0.13 4.77 9.79
CA ARG A 615 0.06 4.11 8.50
C ARG A 615 1.27 4.69 7.78
N PHE A 616 1.42 6.01 7.79
CA PHE A 616 2.55 6.69 7.16
C PHE A 616 3.88 6.43 7.86
N TYR A 617 3.90 6.24 9.17
CA TYR A 617 5.08 5.77 9.90
C TYR A 617 5.64 4.47 9.32
N GLN A 618 4.78 3.51 8.97
CA GLN A 618 5.21 2.24 8.38
C GLN A 618 5.93 2.44 7.04
N PHE A 619 5.52 3.44 6.26
CA PHE A 619 6.22 3.82 5.04
C PHE A 619 7.57 4.48 5.35
N LEU A 620 7.60 5.45 6.27
CA LEU A 620 8.81 6.23 6.58
C LEU A 620 9.98 5.37 7.08
N ILE A 621 9.69 4.32 7.84
CA ILE A 621 10.75 3.41 8.35
C ILE A 621 11.25 2.43 7.29
N ASN A 622 10.52 2.20 6.19
CA ASN A 622 10.88 1.28 5.12
C ASN A 622 10.49 1.80 3.73
N PRO A 623 10.94 2.98 3.29
CA PRO A 623 10.53 3.57 2.02
C PRO A 623 11.07 2.82 0.80
N GLU A 624 12.15 2.03 0.96
CA GLU A 624 12.73 1.19 -0.09
C GLU A 624 11.88 -0.06 -0.41
N LEU A 625 10.95 -0.43 0.49
CA LEU A 625 10.09 -1.61 0.35
C LEU A 625 8.62 -1.26 0.10
N ASN A 626 8.25 0.02 0.21
CA ASN A 626 6.87 0.47 0.16
C ASN A 626 6.66 1.54 -0.91
N SER A 627 5.49 1.54 -1.52
CA SER A 627 5.13 2.43 -2.63
C SER A 627 3.78 3.09 -2.38
N PRO A 628 3.59 4.37 -2.75
CA PRO A 628 2.29 5.04 -2.62
C PRO A 628 1.23 4.57 -3.63
N TYR A 629 1.57 3.66 -4.53
CA TYR A 629 0.65 3.13 -5.54
C TYR A 629 0.82 1.62 -5.78
N ALA A 630 1.33 0.88 -4.78
CA ALA A 630 1.45 -0.58 -4.89
C ALA A 630 0.08 -1.26 -4.81
N PRO A 631 -0.16 -2.31 -5.60
CA PRO A 631 -1.43 -3.03 -5.60
C PRO A 631 -1.66 -3.87 -4.35
N ASN A 632 -0.65 -4.04 -3.49
CA ASN A 632 -0.72 -4.83 -2.26
C ASN A 632 -1.57 -4.16 -1.17
N ASP A 633 -1.90 -2.87 -1.33
CA ASP A 633 -2.72 -2.10 -0.39
C ASP A 633 -2.31 -2.29 1.09
N SER A 634 -0.99 -2.41 1.36
CA SER A 634 -0.47 -2.54 2.72
C SER A 634 -0.73 -1.27 3.53
N LEU A 635 -0.65 -1.35 4.87
CA LEU A 635 -0.79 -0.16 5.72
C LEU A 635 0.23 0.92 5.36
N ALA A 636 1.45 0.52 4.99
CA ALA A 636 2.47 1.44 4.50
C ALA A 636 2.07 2.08 3.17
N THR A 637 1.48 1.31 2.24
CA THR A 637 0.94 1.84 0.97
C THR A 637 -0.19 2.82 1.24
N ARG A 638 -1.18 2.48 2.08
CA ARG A 638 -2.29 3.37 2.46
C ARG A 638 -1.78 4.68 3.05
N GLY A 639 -0.81 4.61 3.98
CA GLY A 639 -0.19 5.81 4.57
C GLY A 639 0.59 6.65 3.56
N ALA A 640 1.36 6.02 2.67
CA ALA A 640 2.09 6.71 1.61
C ALA A 640 1.15 7.33 0.57
N THR A 641 0.07 6.63 0.19
CA THR A 641 -0.95 7.14 -0.73
C THR A 641 -1.64 8.37 -0.16
N TRP A 642 -2.14 8.28 1.08
CA TRP A 642 -2.73 9.43 1.77
C TRP A 642 -1.78 10.63 1.79
N ASN A 643 -0.53 10.40 2.19
CA ASN A 643 0.46 11.47 2.28
C ASN A 643 0.80 12.07 0.91
N PHE A 644 0.93 11.25 -0.14
CA PHE A 644 1.15 11.71 -1.50
C PHE A 644 -0.06 12.51 -2.04
N LEU A 645 -1.29 12.04 -1.80
CA LEU A 645 -2.51 12.77 -2.16
C LEU A 645 -2.61 14.10 -1.41
N ARG A 646 -2.27 14.13 -0.12
CA ARG A 646 -2.21 15.34 0.68
C ARG A 646 -1.17 16.33 0.14
N TYR A 647 0.02 15.83 -0.23
CA TYR A 647 1.07 16.61 -0.87
C TYR A 647 0.58 17.20 -2.20
N ALA A 648 0.04 16.36 -3.07
CA ALA A 648 -0.45 16.78 -4.38
C ALA A 648 -1.57 17.83 -4.28
N ALA A 649 -2.52 17.64 -3.34
CA ALA A 649 -3.58 18.61 -3.06
C ALA A 649 -3.01 19.93 -2.49
N GLY A 650 -2.02 19.86 -1.60
CA GLY A 650 -1.32 21.03 -1.06
C GLY A 650 -0.65 21.88 -2.13
N ARG A 651 -0.21 21.26 -3.22
CA ARG A 651 0.38 21.96 -4.39
C ARG A 651 -0.67 22.63 -5.29
N GLN A 652 -1.94 22.28 -5.15
CA GLN A 652 -3.01 23.03 -5.80
C GLN A 652 -3.13 24.41 -5.12
N GLY A 653 -3.58 25.40 -5.84
CA GLY A 653 -3.85 26.72 -5.25
C GLY A 653 -4.82 26.64 -4.06
N ALA A 654 -4.77 27.60 -3.17
CA ALA A 654 -5.71 27.68 -2.04
C ALA A 654 -7.17 27.61 -2.57
N GLY A 655 -8.00 26.77 -1.96
CA GLY A 655 -9.38 26.51 -2.38
C GLY A 655 -9.54 25.51 -3.53
N SER A 656 -8.46 25.01 -4.14
CA SER A 656 -8.53 24.07 -5.27
C SER A 656 -8.43 22.60 -4.86
N GLU A 657 -8.17 22.30 -3.59
CA GLU A 657 -7.98 20.94 -3.09
C GLU A 657 -9.21 20.05 -3.33
N ALA A 658 -10.42 20.55 -3.06
CA ALA A 658 -11.65 19.82 -3.32
C ALA A 658 -11.84 19.51 -4.81
N SER A 659 -11.43 20.43 -5.71
CA SER A 659 -11.48 20.19 -7.15
C SER A 659 -10.52 19.10 -7.58
N PHE A 660 -9.33 19.03 -6.97
CA PHE A 660 -8.37 17.97 -7.22
C PHE A 660 -8.92 16.58 -6.85
N TYR A 661 -9.47 16.41 -5.63
CA TYR A 661 -10.06 15.14 -5.22
C TYR A 661 -11.27 14.76 -6.06
N ARG A 662 -12.12 15.74 -6.40
CA ARG A 662 -13.27 15.53 -7.28
C ARG A 662 -12.87 15.09 -8.68
N SER A 663 -11.74 15.58 -9.18
CA SER A 663 -11.20 15.16 -10.49
C SER A 663 -10.77 13.71 -10.49
N LEU A 664 -10.19 13.22 -9.38
CA LEU A 664 -9.83 11.80 -9.20
C LEU A 664 -11.09 10.90 -9.21
N VAL A 665 -12.13 11.29 -8.49
CA VAL A 665 -13.39 10.53 -8.43
C VAL A 665 -14.13 10.54 -9.77
N ASN A 666 -14.06 11.64 -10.52
CA ASN A 666 -14.73 11.80 -11.81
C ASN A 666 -13.92 11.32 -13.03
N SER A 667 -12.72 10.79 -12.81
CA SER A 667 -11.88 10.29 -13.88
C SER A 667 -12.48 9.06 -14.58
N LEU A 668 -12.24 8.95 -15.88
CA LEU A 668 -12.61 7.76 -16.66
C LEU A 668 -11.58 6.64 -16.53
N THR A 669 -10.39 6.93 -15.99
CA THR A 669 -9.31 5.97 -15.75
C THR A 669 -9.24 5.61 -14.27
N THR A 670 -8.44 4.61 -13.93
CA THR A 670 -8.25 4.12 -12.55
C THR A 670 -6.79 4.17 -12.13
N GLY A 671 -6.56 4.16 -10.85
CA GLY A 671 -5.27 3.99 -10.20
C GLY A 671 -4.21 4.97 -10.68
N ARG A 672 -3.06 4.44 -11.05
CA ARG A 672 -1.95 5.26 -11.50
C ARG A 672 -2.29 6.08 -12.75
N ALA A 673 -3.04 5.52 -13.70
CA ALA A 673 -3.44 6.26 -14.92
C ALA A 673 -4.36 7.44 -14.55
N ASN A 674 -5.28 7.26 -13.61
CA ASN A 674 -6.13 8.31 -13.07
C ASN A 674 -5.28 9.45 -12.49
N LEU A 675 -4.41 9.12 -11.56
CA LEU A 675 -3.55 10.10 -10.89
C LEU A 675 -2.61 10.82 -11.87
N THR A 676 -2.04 10.08 -12.84
CA THR A 676 -1.21 10.64 -13.91
C THR A 676 -2.00 11.67 -14.75
N ASN A 677 -3.22 11.35 -15.14
CA ASN A 677 -4.05 12.24 -15.95
C ASN A 677 -4.43 13.51 -15.17
N VAL A 678 -4.84 13.36 -13.91
CA VAL A 678 -5.24 14.50 -13.06
C VAL A 678 -4.07 15.43 -12.75
N LEU A 679 -2.86 14.88 -12.62
CA LEU A 679 -1.64 15.66 -12.37
C LEU A 679 -1.01 16.27 -13.64
N GLY A 680 -1.58 16.05 -14.83
CA GLY A 680 -1.12 16.68 -16.07
C GLY A 680 -0.18 15.82 -16.93
N GLY A 681 -0.22 14.51 -16.77
CA GLY A 681 0.50 13.53 -17.58
C GLY A 681 1.73 12.91 -16.92
N THR A 682 2.39 12.02 -17.65
CA THR A 682 3.47 11.17 -17.11
C THR A 682 4.67 11.97 -16.58
N THR A 683 5.06 13.04 -17.26
CA THR A 683 6.17 13.91 -16.81
C THR A 683 5.81 14.59 -15.51
N ALA A 684 4.64 15.25 -15.46
CA ALA A 684 4.16 15.93 -14.26
C ALA A 684 4.01 14.96 -13.07
N PHE A 685 3.41 13.79 -13.29
CA PHE A 685 3.32 12.74 -12.25
C PHE A 685 4.71 12.35 -11.71
N SER A 686 5.68 12.16 -12.60
CA SER A 686 7.05 11.82 -12.20
C SER A 686 7.73 12.94 -11.42
N ASP A 687 7.48 14.19 -11.80
CA ASP A 687 7.99 15.37 -11.09
C ASP A 687 7.32 15.52 -9.71
N TYR A 688 6.00 15.28 -9.61
CA TYR A 688 5.32 15.25 -8.31
C TYR A 688 5.89 14.20 -7.38
N LEU A 689 6.20 13.00 -7.89
CA LEU A 689 6.83 11.95 -7.08
C LEU A 689 8.25 12.33 -6.61
N ARG A 690 9.08 12.88 -7.52
CA ARG A 690 10.42 13.37 -7.15
C ARG A 690 10.32 14.46 -6.08
N ASP A 691 9.49 15.46 -6.33
CA ASP A 691 9.36 16.62 -5.45
C ASP A 691 8.79 16.21 -4.08
N TRP A 692 7.86 15.23 -4.07
CA TRP A 692 7.37 14.63 -2.83
C TRP A 692 8.49 13.96 -2.02
N THR A 693 9.41 13.23 -2.66
CA THR A 693 10.54 12.64 -1.92
C THR A 693 11.46 13.70 -1.34
N VAL A 694 11.64 14.83 -2.02
CA VAL A 694 12.38 15.97 -1.46
C VAL A 694 11.63 16.56 -0.27
N ALA A 695 10.33 16.79 -0.39
CA ALA A 695 9.52 17.29 0.72
C ALA A 695 9.62 16.37 1.96
N LEU A 696 9.61 15.06 1.78
CA LEU A 696 9.73 14.11 2.90
C LEU A 696 11.03 14.23 3.68
N ILE A 697 12.15 14.59 3.06
CA ILE A 697 13.44 14.67 3.74
C ILE A 697 13.81 16.10 4.12
N ALA A 698 13.34 17.11 3.40
CA ALA A 698 13.79 18.49 3.56
C ALA A 698 12.79 19.37 4.32
N ASP A 699 11.49 19.20 4.12
CA ASP A 699 10.49 20.09 4.71
C ASP A 699 10.60 20.13 6.24
N ASP A 700 10.59 21.35 6.78
CA ASP A 700 10.76 21.63 8.21
C ASP A 700 12.03 21.02 8.83
N PHE A 701 13.09 20.78 8.05
CA PHE A 701 14.36 20.23 8.54
C PHE A 701 15.02 21.13 9.57
N SER A 702 14.98 22.44 9.34
CA SER A 702 15.35 23.49 10.29
C SER A 702 14.56 24.76 9.98
N THR A 703 14.48 25.68 10.91
CA THR A 703 13.79 26.98 10.71
C THR A 703 14.39 27.77 9.53
N ALA A 704 15.72 27.74 9.38
CA ALA A 704 16.40 28.47 8.32
C ALA A 704 16.16 27.82 6.95
N GLU A 705 16.16 26.50 6.88
CA GLU A 705 15.92 25.74 5.67
C GLU A 705 14.45 25.83 5.25
N ALA A 706 13.50 25.70 6.19
CA ALA A 706 12.07 25.85 5.92
C ALA A 706 11.74 27.23 5.30
N ALA A 707 12.44 28.28 5.69
CA ALA A 707 12.29 29.61 5.10
C ALA A 707 12.90 29.75 3.69
N ALA A 708 13.86 28.89 3.33
CA ALA A 708 14.60 28.95 2.08
C ALA A 708 14.09 27.94 1.03
N LEU A 709 13.38 26.88 1.48
CA LEU A 709 12.91 25.80 0.61
C LEU A 709 11.79 26.29 -0.32
N ASP A 710 11.88 25.93 -1.60
CA ASP A 710 10.80 26.23 -2.55
C ASP A 710 9.50 25.53 -2.12
N VAL A 711 8.38 26.24 -2.20
CA VAL A 711 7.05 25.76 -1.76
C VAL A 711 6.62 24.42 -2.40
N ARG A 712 7.17 24.08 -3.56
CA ARG A 712 6.90 22.78 -4.20
C ARG A 712 7.49 21.59 -3.45
N TYR A 713 8.37 21.83 -2.50
CA TYR A 713 9.00 20.81 -1.66
C TYR A 713 8.49 20.86 -0.21
N THR A 714 7.31 21.42 0.02
CA THR A 714 6.74 21.59 1.37
C THR A 714 5.37 20.94 1.49
N PHE A 715 5.00 20.62 2.73
CA PHE A 715 3.65 20.24 3.13
C PHE A 715 2.98 21.42 3.85
N PRO A 716 2.10 22.17 3.20
CA PRO A 716 1.45 23.31 3.87
C PRO A 716 0.52 22.88 5.02
N SER A 717 0.21 21.59 5.12
CA SER A 717 -0.77 21.03 6.06
C SER A 717 -0.19 20.60 7.38
N TRP A 718 0.95 19.92 7.37
CA TRP A 718 1.54 19.25 8.53
C TRP A 718 3.03 19.51 8.65
N ASN A 719 3.48 19.91 9.82
CA ASN A 719 4.88 19.78 10.22
C ASN A 719 5.11 18.35 10.74
N PHE A 720 5.31 17.43 9.81
CA PHE A 720 5.51 16.02 10.14
C PHE A 720 6.68 15.79 11.08
N ARG A 721 7.77 16.56 10.96
CA ARG A 721 8.93 16.43 11.85
C ARG A 721 8.57 16.75 13.28
N SER A 722 7.86 17.84 13.50
CA SER A 722 7.39 18.27 14.82
C SER A 722 6.43 17.23 15.41
N VAL A 723 5.44 16.78 14.64
CA VAL A 723 4.44 15.83 15.12
C VAL A 723 5.07 14.49 15.48
N TYR A 724 5.88 13.90 14.57
CA TYR A 724 6.51 12.61 14.84
C TYR A 724 7.49 12.64 16.01
N ALA A 725 8.24 13.74 16.19
CA ALA A 725 9.13 13.87 17.34
C ALA A 725 8.40 13.76 18.68
N GLY A 726 7.13 14.17 18.75
CA GLY A 726 6.30 14.07 19.94
C GLY A 726 5.48 12.77 20.06
N LEU A 727 5.40 11.96 19.00
CA LEU A 727 4.64 10.72 19.02
C LEU A 727 5.39 9.61 19.79
N ARG A 728 4.61 8.73 20.42
CA ARG A 728 5.13 7.54 21.09
C ARG A 728 4.82 6.31 20.26
N VAL A 729 5.80 5.41 20.16
CA VAL A 729 5.68 4.07 19.55
C VAL A 729 6.20 3.07 20.56
N SER A 730 5.44 2.04 20.87
CA SER A 730 5.77 1.03 21.89
C SER A 730 6.15 1.65 23.24
N GLY A 731 5.37 2.67 23.68
CA GLY A 731 5.59 3.34 24.95
C GLY A 731 6.79 4.29 24.96
N VAL A 732 7.54 4.42 23.86
CA VAL A 732 8.74 5.27 23.75
C VAL A 732 8.45 6.46 22.84
N THR A 733 8.75 7.67 23.29
CA THR A 733 8.69 8.86 22.43
C THR A 733 9.75 8.74 21.34
N LEU A 734 9.38 8.98 20.08
CA LEU A 734 10.28 8.87 18.94
C LEU A 734 11.43 9.90 19.05
N GLY A 735 11.16 11.11 19.48
CA GLY A 735 12.15 12.19 19.61
C GLY A 735 12.69 12.72 18.29
N VAL A 736 12.41 12.00 17.18
CA VAL A 736 12.93 12.29 15.85
C VAL A 736 11.88 12.01 14.79
N TYR A 737 12.08 12.58 13.60
CA TYR A 737 11.32 12.22 12.41
C TYR A 737 11.82 10.86 11.86
N PRO A 738 10.96 9.85 11.69
CA PRO A 738 11.38 8.46 11.54
C PRO A 738 11.80 8.07 10.11
N ILE A 739 12.04 9.02 9.21
CA ILE A 739 12.44 8.69 7.84
C ILE A 739 13.76 7.92 7.81
N ASN A 740 13.73 6.72 7.24
CA ASN A 740 14.93 5.90 7.10
C ASN A 740 15.81 6.48 6.00
N ALA A 741 16.97 7.00 6.38
CA ALA A 741 17.96 7.58 5.47
C ALA A 741 19.32 6.92 5.68
N ARG A 742 19.95 6.52 4.57
CA ARG A 742 21.29 5.94 4.57
C ARG A 742 22.34 7.04 4.74
N SER A 743 23.50 6.64 5.27
CA SER A 743 24.66 7.53 5.38
C SER A 743 25.66 7.23 4.28
N LEU A 744 26.06 8.23 3.49
CA LEU A 744 27.09 8.10 2.47
C LEU A 744 28.41 8.66 3.00
N VAL A 745 29.42 7.80 3.07
CA VAL A 745 30.78 8.13 3.51
C VAL A 745 31.72 7.92 2.33
N SER A 746 32.69 8.84 2.17
CA SER A 746 33.68 8.79 1.10
C SER A 746 34.36 7.41 0.99
N GLY A 747 34.42 6.90 -0.22
CA GLY A 747 35.00 5.59 -0.49
C GLY A 747 34.20 4.38 0.00
N SER A 748 32.98 4.57 0.54
CA SER A 748 32.07 3.50 0.97
C SER A 748 30.80 3.54 0.14
N PRO A 749 30.71 2.72 -0.95
CA PRO A 749 29.53 2.70 -1.80
C PRO A 749 28.29 2.24 -1.05
N GLN A 750 27.15 2.81 -1.40
CA GLN A 750 25.82 2.36 -0.97
C GLN A 750 25.14 1.66 -2.14
N ARG A 751 24.62 0.47 -1.89
CA ARG A 751 23.75 -0.22 -2.84
C ARG A 751 22.34 -0.24 -2.34
N ILE A 752 21.41 0.16 -3.19
CA ILE A 752 19.97 0.13 -2.96
C ILE A 752 19.29 -0.61 -4.10
N SER A 753 18.08 -1.11 -3.86
CA SER A 753 17.27 -1.77 -4.88
C SER A 753 15.85 -1.21 -4.79
N LEU A 754 15.37 -0.58 -5.86
CA LEU A 754 14.08 0.09 -5.89
C LEU A 754 13.13 -0.57 -6.88
N ALA A 755 11.93 -0.93 -6.40
CA ALA A 755 10.78 -1.34 -7.21
C ALA A 755 9.91 -0.12 -7.59
N GLY A 756 8.81 -0.34 -8.30
CA GLY A 756 7.90 0.74 -8.68
C GLY A 756 7.35 1.51 -7.48
N GLY A 757 7.52 2.83 -7.48
CA GLY A 757 7.07 3.74 -6.43
C GLY A 757 7.88 3.72 -5.14
N THR A 758 8.86 2.82 -4.98
CA THR A 758 9.71 2.82 -3.80
C THR A 758 10.80 3.90 -3.90
N SER A 759 11.22 4.43 -2.76
CA SER A 759 12.16 5.55 -2.67
C SER A 759 13.27 5.27 -1.67
N SER A 760 14.41 5.95 -1.84
CA SER A 760 15.53 5.90 -0.90
C SER A 760 16.06 7.30 -0.62
N TYR A 761 16.60 7.48 0.55
CA TYR A 761 17.15 8.74 1.05
C TYR A 761 18.58 8.49 1.51
N VAL A 762 19.51 9.35 1.04
CA VAL A 762 20.93 9.22 1.35
C VAL A 762 21.44 10.56 1.82
N ARG A 763 22.00 10.61 3.02
CA ARG A 763 22.54 11.85 3.63
C ARG A 763 24.08 11.83 3.63
N PHE A 764 24.67 12.98 3.40
CA PHE A 764 26.12 13.19 3.47
C PHE A 764 26.45 14.63 3.88
N SER A 765 27.66 14.87 4.34
CA SER A 765 28.15 16.19 4.71
C SER A 765 29.47 16.52 4.02
N LEU A 766 29.71 17.81 3.85
CA LEU A 766 30.96 18.34 3.32
C LEU A 766 31.54 19.36 4.29
N PRO A 767 32.84 19.27 4.60
CA PRO A 767 33.54 20.36 5.30
C PRO A 767 33.56 21.64 4.47
N ALA A 768 33.68 22.78 5.12
CA ALA A 768 33.74 24.12 4.51
C ALA A 768 34.70 24.17 3.31
N GLY A 769 34.20 24.65 2.18
CA GLY A 769 34.98 24.81 0.94
C GLY A 769 35.45 23.51 0.26
N ARG A 770 35.07 22.33 0.78
CA ARG A 770 35.44 21.04 0.18
C ARG A 770 34.41 20.62 -0.85
N SER A 771 34.89 19.93 -1.89
CA SER A 771 34.05 19.40 -2.95
C SER A 771 33.89 17.89 -2.82
N SER A 772 32.76 17.38 -3.27
CA SER A 772 32.48 15.95 -3.42
C SER A 772 31.94 15.65 -4.80
N LEU A 773 32.47 14.62 -5.44
CA LEU A 773 31.90 14.00 -6.62
C LEU A 773 30.99 12.85 -6.17
N LEU A 774 29.71 12.92 -6.52
CA LEU A 774 28.73 11.84 -6.38
C LEU A 774 28.53 11.17 -7.73
N THR A 775 28.53 9.84 -7.76
CA THR A 775 28.21 9.05 -8.95
C THR A 775 27.17 8.00 -8.60
N LEU A 776 26.24 7.76 -9.52
CA LEU A 776 25.18 6.76 -9.40
C LEU A 776 25.08 5.96 -10.70
N ALA A 777 25.05 4.65 -10.60
CA ALA A 777 24.91 3.77 -11.76
C ALA A 777 24.02 2.56 -11.42
N SER A 778 23.45 1.93 -12.44
CA SER A 778 22.75 0.67 -12.28
C SER A 778 23.64 -0.46 -12.79
N ASN A 779 24.24 -1.23 -11.87
CA ASN A 779 25.22 -2.27 -12.24
C ASN A 779 26.32 -1.80 -13.22
N GLY A 780 26.87 -0.61 -12.98
CA GLY A 780 27.91 -0.03 -13.84
C GLY A 780 27.41 0.57 -15.16
N THR A 781 26.09 0.68 -15.36
CA THR A 781 25.48 1.26 -16.56
C THR A 781 24.57 2.42 -16.23
N ALA A 782 23.98 3.06 -17.24
CA ALA A 782 23.04 4.16 -17.10
C ALA A 782 21.87 3.79 -16.18
N LEU A 783 21.36 4.79 -15.47
CA LEU A 783 20.13 4.63 -14.71
C LEU A 783 18.93 4.48 -15.64
N PRO A 784 17.93 3.61 -15.30
CA PRO A 784 16.70 3.53 -16.06
C PRO A 784 15.96 4.87 -16.14
N SER A 785 15.32 5.15 -17.25
CA SER A 785 14.53 6.38 -17.47
C SER A 785 13.36 6.55 -16.47
N THR A 786 13.02 5.48 -15.74
CA THR A 786 12.03 5.51 -14.67
C THR A 786 12.58 6.04 -13.34
N MET A 787 13.89 6.21 -13.21
CA MET A 787 14.47 6.79 -11.99
C MET A 787 14.33 8.31 -11.97
N ARG A 788 14.00 8.86 -10.81
CA ARG A 788 14.01 10.29 -10.53
C ARG A 788 14.91 10.56 -9.33
N LEU A 789 15.73 11.58 -9.47
CA LEU A 789 16.78 11.93 -8.51
C LEU A 789 16.68 13.41 -8.16
N ALA A 790 17.02 13.76 -6.94
CA ALA A 790 17.27 15.14 -6.53
C ALA A 790 18.32 15.20 -5.43
N ILE A 791 19.08 16.28 -5.38
CA ILE A 791 19.99 16.62 -4.27
C ILE A 791 19.52 17.93 -3.68
N VAL A 792 19.37 17.99 -2.38
CA VAL A 792 18.97 19.18 -1.62
C VAL A 792 20.00 19.50 -0.56
N ARG A 793 20.30 20.78 -0.35
CA ARG A 793 21.09 21.23 0.77
C ARG A 793 20.20 21.45 1.99
N LEU A 794 20.48 20.70 3.08
CA LEU A 794 19.72 20.73 4.33
C LEU A 794 20.28 21.74 5.37
N ARG A 795 21.58 22.03 5.31
CA ARG A 795 22.29 22.98 6.19
C ARG A 795 23.43 23.68 5.48
#